data_0598f32aaee08a95c89b5aaa9825c462
#
_entry.id   0598f32aaee08a95c89b5aaa9825c462
#
_cell.length_a   1.000
_cell.length_b   1.000
_cell.length_c   1.000
_cell.angle_alpha   90.00
_cell.angle_beta   90.00
_cell.angle_gamma   90.00
#
_symmetry.space_group_name_H-M   'P 1'
#
loop_
_entity.id
_entity.type
_entity.pdbx_description
1 polymer ?
#
loop_
_entity_poly.entity_id
_entity_poly.type
_entity_poly.pdbx_seq_one_letter_code
_entity_poly.pdbx_strand_id
1 'polypeptide(L)'
;MALLAVATVAVFWQVSWQGFVNFDDPAYVTYNPVVREGLTWPGVVWAFTNLHGEATYWHPVTWLSHMLDCQIFGLKPAGHHLVSLFLHTLNSLLLFAVLRRMTGRRGASAMVAALFALHPLSVDSVAWISERKNLLSTCFGLLCVWAYGRYTEKAECRMKNEEGGMQQPTTRNTQHATRLTLHASTFYLLSLSLFALSLMSKPTLVPLPFVLLLLDYWPLGRMKKGMQNAECRMQNAKAADTRHATRNTQHASRFTFHVSLLVEKLPFLALSAASSLVTIWSMSSLGGLLNTAELPLSWRLANAPVACAIYLRKLVWPVDLSVFYLHPGRWPTDAVVGSLLLVLGVTAVAVWQARRRPYLIVGWLWFLGMLVPVIGLLQAHVQALADRFTYVPAIGVFVMVVWAAADWYAGRAATSPGFPWSGYAAAAVVLAGCVVMTSLQLRHWQNSVTLLQRVVQVEPGSYMARVMLGNALFERRELDGALREYEAGLRLQSDFPDGWERAGVVLIEQGRPAEALPYLRKAVELAPAWPEAQRRLALAWLRQGRTNEALDAYQTLATLMPATAGGQRDLADMLAEGHQFEQAVHCYKEALRLKPDFDAAMNNLAMLRASCPQAQFRNGAEAVQLAEAACRLSGRRNPSFLGTLAAAYAEAGRFGDAVKTMQEALAVSEASGTKELVPIQTRMLELFQAGKPFR
;
A
#
# COMPACT_ATOMS: atom_id res chain seq x y z
N MET A 1 -11.93 26.83 -5.15
CA MET A 1 -11.29 25.64 -5.72
C MET A 1 -9.87 25.92 -6.20
N ALA A 2 -9.64 26.94 -7.04
CA ALA A 2 -8.29 27.26 -7.52
C ALA A 2 -7.28 27.49 -6.38
N LEU A 3 -7.62 28.32 -5.38
CA LEU A 3 -6.76 28.57 -4.23
C LEU A 3 -6.42 27.27 -3.44
N LEU A 4 -7.39 26.39 -3.24
CA LEU A 4 -7.18 25.11 -2.57
C LEU A 4 -6.22 24.22 -3.39
N ALA A 5 -6.41 24.13 -4.71
CA ALA A 5 -5.51 23.37 -5.58
C ALA A 5 -4.08 23.93 -5.54
N VAL A 6 -3.93 25.25 -5.71
CA VAL A 6 -2.61 25.91 -5.66
C VAL A 6 -1.92 25.69 -4.32
N ALA A 7 -2.63 25.87 -3.19
CA ALA A 7 -2.07 25.63 -1.87
C ALA A 7 -1.62 24.17 -1.67
N THR A 8 -2.45 23.21 -2.09
CA THR A 8 -2.11 21.77 -2.00
C THR A 8 -0.87 21.44 -2.83
N VAL A 9 -0.85 21.88 -4.11
CA VAL A 9 0.29 21.64 -4.99
C VAL A 9 1.55 22.33 -4.45
N ALA A 10 1.47 23.58 -3.99
CA ALA A 10 2.63 24.31 -3.48
C ALA A 10 3.27 23.62 -2.26
N VAL A 11 2.45 23.17 -1.30
CA VAL A 11 2.94 22.50 -0.07
C VAL A 11 3.58 21.15 -0.38
N PHE A 12 2.94 20.36 -1.24
CA PHE A 12 3.40 19.00 -1.58
C PHE A 12 4.36 18.95 -2.77
N TRP A 13 4.69 20.07 -3.42
CA TRP A 13 5.57 20.10 -4.60
C TRP A 13 6.92 19.40 -4.37
N GLN A 14 7.43 19.47 -3.15
CA GLN A 14 8.70 18.84 -2.77
C GLN A 14 8.70 17.30 -2.94
N VAL A 15 7.55 16.63 -3.08
CA VAL A 15 7.51 15.18 -3.39
C VAL A 15 8.10 14.86 -4.77
N SER A 16 8.12 15.85 -5.70
CA SER A 16 8.69 15.66 -7.03
C SER A 16 10.21 15.43 -7.03
N TRP A 17 10.89 15.70 -5.93
CA TRP A 17 12.33 15.48 -5.75
C TRP A 17 12.66 14.29 -4.84
N GLN A 18 11.65 13.60 -4.34
CA GLN A 18 11.81 12.43 -3.47
C GLN A 18 12.10 11.18 -4.31
N GLY A 19 12.86 10.25 -3.72
CA GLY A 19 13.12 8.93 -4.29
C GLY A 19 12.05 7.91 -3.94
N PHE A 20 12.17 6.71 -4.51
CA PHE A 20 11.48 5.54 -3.97
C PHE A 20 11.98 5.24 -2.56
N VAL A 21 11.08 4.76 -1.70
CA VAL A 21 11.45 4.33 -0.34
C VAL A 21 11.48 2.81 -0.26
N ASN A 22 12.55 2.29 0.34
CA ASN A 22 12.76 0.85 0.47
C ASN A 22 11.91 0.29 1.64
N PHE A 23 10.60 0.35 1.47
CA PHE A 23 9.61 -0.27 2.36
C PHE A 23 8.68 -1.17 1.54
N ASP A 24 7.65 -0.61 0.88
CA ASP A 24 6.77 -1.36 -0.04
C ASP A 24 7.09 -1.06 -1.52
N ASP A 25 7.75 0.08 -1.85
CA ASP A 25 7.95 0.51 -3.24
C ASP A 25 8.72 -0.52 -4.10
N PRO A 26 9.68 -1.32 -3.55
CA PRO A 26 10.31 -2.39 -4.28
C PRO A 26 9.32 -3.43 -4.80
N ALA A 27 8.43 -3.94 -3.96
CA ALA A 27 7.44 -4.95 -4.32
C ALA A 27 6.35 -4.38 -5.25
N TYR A 28 6.03 -3.10 -5.09
CA TYR A 28 4.98 -2.45 -5.89
C TYR A 28 5.48 -1.95 -7.25
N VAL A 29 6.74 -1.50 -7.36
CA VAL A 29 7.23 -0.80 -8.56
C VAL A 29 8.61 -1.29 -8.97
N THR A 30 9.66 -1.07 -8.13
CA THR A 30 11.03 -1.12 -8.64
C THR A 30 11.56 -2.52 -8.91
N TYR A 31 11.08 -3.55 -8.20
CA TYR A 31 11.45 -4.96 -8.41
C TYR A 31 10.34 -5.81 -9.00
N ASN A 32 9.14 -5.24 -9.22
CA ASN A 32 8.03 -5.99 -9.80
C ASN A 32 8.16 -6.05 -11.34
N PRO A 33 8.51 -7.21 -11.91
CA PRO A 33 8.77 -7.32 -13.35
C PRO A 33 7.52 -7.02 -14.18
N VAL A 34 6.34 -7.46 -13.74
CA VAL A 34 5.08 -7.25 -14.45
C VAL A 34 4.68 -5.78 -14.48
N VAL A 35 4.85 -5.07 -13.37
CA VAL A 35 4.53 -3.63 -13.27
C VAL A 35 5.50 -2.79 -14.13
N ARG A 36 6.79 -3.17 -14.15
CA ARG A 36 7.82 -2.47 -14.93
C ARG A 36 7.61 -2.55 -16.44
N GLU A 37 6.98 -3.62 -16.94
CA GLU A 37 6.65 -3.77 -18.35
C GLU A 37 5.57 -2.79 -18.84
N GLY A 38 4.86 -2.13 -17.93
CA GLY A 38 3.76 -1.21 -18.25
C GLY A 38 2.43 -1.94 -18.49
N LEU A 39 1.47 -1.25 -19.13
CA LEU A 39 0.14 -1.78 -19.43
C LEU A 39 0.21 -2.75 -20.62
N THR A 40 0.43 -4.02 -20.32
CA THR A 40 0.33 -5.12 -21.28
C THR A 40 -0.90 -5.96 -21.02
N TRP A 41 -1.45 -6.66 -22.02
CA TRP A 41 -2.61 -7.52 -21.77
C TRP A 41 -2.33 -8.63 -20.74
N PRO A 42 -1.18 -9.33 -20.78
CA PRO A 42 -0.81 -10.25 -19.70
C PRO A 42 -0.74 -9.58 -18.34
N GLY A 43 -0.21 -8.35 -18.25
CA GLY A 43 -0.15 -7.55 -17.01
C GLY A 43 -1.53 -7.20 -16.49
N VAL A 44 -2.49 -6.84 -17.35
CA VAL A 44 -3.89 -6.61 -16.96
C VAL A 44 -4.51 -7.88 -16.38
N VAL A 45 -4.36 -9.02 -17.08
CA VAL A 45 -4.86 -10.31 -16.57
C VAL A 45 -4.23 -10.63 -15.21
N TRP A 46 -2.91 -10.49 -15.11
CA TRP A 46 -2.19 -10.70 -13.84
C TRP A 46 -2.74 -9.81 -12.71
N ALA A 47 -3.01 -8.53 -12.94
CA ALA A 47 -3.52 -7.61 -11.93
C ALA A 47 -4.86 -8.09 -11.31
N PHE A 48 -5.72 -8.72 -12.10
CA PHE A 48 -7.02 -9.24 -11.63
C PHE A 48 -6.94 -10.67 -11.08
N THR A 49 -5.99 -11.48 -11.53
CA THR A 49 -5.89 -12.90 -11.15
C THR A 49 -4.83 -13.17 -10.08
N ASN A 50 -3.91 -12.24 -9.85
CA ASN A 50 -2.86 -12.39 -8.83
C ASN A 50 -3.43 -12.16 -7.44
N LEU A 51 -3.82 -13.25 -6.81
CA LEU A 51 -4.37 -13.29 -5.45
C LEU A 51 -3.31 -13.69 -4.41
N HIS A 52 -2.12 -14.11 -4.85
CA HIS A 52 -1.06 -14.71 -4.02
C HIS A 52 0.34 -14.08 -4.27
N GLY A 53 0.41 -12.85 -4.78
CA GLY A 53 1.68 -12.15 -5.01
C GLY A 53 2.36 -11.65 -3.73
N GLU A 54 3.61 -11.17 -3.85
CA GLU A 54 4.40 -10.60 -2.75
C GLU A 54 3.71 -9.45 -2.00
N ALA A 55 2.76 -8.76 -2.67
CA ALA A 55 1.89 -7.78 -2.04
C ALA A 55 0.64 -8.47 -1.50
N THR A 56 0.44 -8.41 -0.20
CA THR A 56 -0.55 -9.11 0.61
C THR A 56 -2.02 -8.80 0.32
N TYR A 57 -2.35 -8.00 -0.71
CA TYR A 57 -3.72 -7.56 -0.98
C TYR A 57 -4.09 -7.62 -2.46
N TRP A 58 -5.34 -8.02 -2.73
CA TRP A 58 -5.92 -7.91 -4.07
C TRP A 58 -6.39 -6.47 -4.34
N HIS A 59 -5.66 -5.75 -5.21
CA HIS A 59 -5.96 -4.36 -5.57
C HIS A 59 -5.61 -4.05 -7.03
N PRO A 60 -6.35 -4.68 -7.98
CA PRO A 60 -6.04 -4.61 -9.40
C PRO A 60 -5.95 -3.20 -9.98
N VAL A 61 -6.81 -2.27 -9.53
CA VAL A 61 -6.80 -0.88 -10.02
C VAL A 61 -5.51 -0.15 -9.63
N THR A 62 -4.95 -0.45 -8.48
CA THR A 62 -3.66 0.11 -8.03
C THR A 62 -2.51 -0.42 -8.88
N TRP A 63 -2.51 -1.73 -9.19
CA TRP A 63 -1.52 -2.33 -10.09
C TRP A 63 -1.55 -1.67 -11.48
N LEU A 64 -2.75 -1.54 -12.08
CA LEU A 64 -2.92 -0.86 -13.37
C LEU A 64 -2.40 0.59 -13.34
N SER A 65 -2.61 1.30 -12.24
CA SER A 65 -2.10 2.67 -12.07
C SER A 65 -0.58 2.71 -12.05
N HIS A 66 0.10 1.78 -11.36
CA HIS A 66 1.55 1.72 -11.34
C HIS A 66 2.14 1.27 -12.68
N MET A 67 1.50 0.30 -13.37
CA MET A 67 1.86 -0.10 -14.74
C MET A 67 1.79 1.08 -15.71
N LEU A 68 0.73 1.90 -15.62
CA LEU A 68 0.59 3.11 -16.43
C LEU A 68 1.72 4.11 -16.14
N ASP A 69 2.07 4.32 -14.88
CA ASP A 69 3.18 5.19 -14.51
C ASP A 69 4.52 4.67 -15.06
N CYS A 70 4.78 3.36 -14.94
CA CYS A 70 5.99 2.76 -15.51
C CYS A 70 6.05 2.92 -17.03
N GLN A 71 4.92 2.81 -17.73
CA GLN A 71 4.85 3.02 -19.17
C GLN A 71 5.15 4.47 -19.57
N ILE A 72 4.71 5.46 -18.79
CA ILE A 72 4.86 6.89 -19.12
C ILE A 72 6.21 7.44 -18.63
N PHE A 73 6.61 7.09 -17.41
CA PHE A 73 7.75 7.71 -16.71
C PHE A 73 8.93 6.75 -16.51
N GLY A 74 8.77 5.45 -16.82
CA GLY A 74 9.73 4.42 -16.43
C GLY A 74 9.88 4.36 -14.91
N LEU A 75 11.10 4.15 -14.42
CA LEU A 75 11.43 4.16 -12.99
C LEU A 75 11.91 5.55 -12.50
N LYS A 76 11.38 6.63 -13.05
CA LYS A 76 11.66 8.00 -12.56
C LYS A 76 10.68 8.34 -11.44
N PRO A 77 11.11 8.42 -10.16
CA PRO A 77 10.20 8.56 -9.01
C PRO A 77 9.37 9.84 -9.07
N ALA A 78 9.91 10.92 -9.63
CA ALA A 78 9.20 12.19 -9.79
C ALA A 78 7.85 12.05 -10.49
N GLY A 79 7.76 11.26 -11.58
CA GLY A 79 6.51 11.03 -12.29
C GLY A 79 5.46 10.33 -11.42
N HIS A 80 5.88 9.28 -10.71
CA HIS A 80 5.01 8.54 -9.78
C HIS A 80 4.49 9.43 -8.63
N HIS A 81 5.36 10.26 -8.04
CA HIS A 81 4.97 11.21 -7.00
C HIS A 81 4.00 12.28 -7.51
N LEU A 82 4.20 12.82 -8.72
CA LEU A 82 3.31 13.82 -9.31
C LEU A 82 1.90 13.26 -9.56
N VAL A 83 1.76 11.99 -9.94
CA VAL A 83 0.45 11.34 -10.04
C VAL A 83 -0.22 11.20 -8.66
N SER A 84 0.54 10.88 -7.60
CA SER A 84 0.02 10.86 -6.23
C SER A 84 -0.43 12.26 -5.77
N LEU A 85 0.35 13.30 -6.05
CA LEU A 85 0.00 14.69 -5.76
C LEU A 85 -1.26 15.14 -6.53
N PHE A 86 -1.37 14.78 -7.81
CA PHE A 86 -2.56 15.04 -8.62
C PHE A 86 -3.81 14.40 -7.98
N LEU A 87 -3.74 13.12 -7.61
CA LEU A 87 -4.86 12.41 -6.97
C LEU A 87 -5.24 13.04 -5.62
N HIS A 88 -4.27 13.43 -4.80
CA HIS A 88 -4.55 14.10 -3.52
C HIS A 88 -5.23 15.46 -3.71
N THR A 89 -4.74 16.23 -4.69
CA THR A 89 -5.37 17.51 -5.06
C THR A 89 -6.81 17.30 -5.55
N LEU A 90 -7.02 16.31 -6.41
CA LEU A 90 -8.34 15.93 -6.91
C LEU A 90 -9.27 15.50 -5.76
N ASN A 91 -8.80 14.69 -4.83
CA ASN A 91 -9.54 14.26 -3.64
C ASN A 91 -9.98 15.46 -2.78
N SER A 92 -9.08 16.43 -2.58
CA SER A 92 -9.36 17.65 -1.82
C SER A 92 -10.45 18.51 -2.51
N LEU A 93 -10.39 18.63 -3.82
CA LEU A 93 -11.39 19.35 -4.63
C LEU A 93 -12.74 18.62 -4.66
N LEU A 94 -12.73 17.29 -4.79
CA LEU A 94 -13.92 16.44 -4.72
C LEU A 94 -14.59 16.56 -3.36
N LEU A 95 -13.82 16.47 -2.27
CA LEU A 95 -14.35 16.63 -0.91
C LEU A 95 -15.04 17.99 -0.73
N PHE A 96 -14.38 19.06 -1.17
CA PHE A 96 -15.00 20.39 -1.17
C PHE A 96 -16.30 20.42 -1.96
N ALA A 97 -16.31 19.89 -3.19
CA ALA A 97 -17.48 19.89 -4.07
C ALA A 97 -18.65 19.09 -3.49
N VAL A 98 -18.37 17.90 -2.92
CA VAL A 98 -19.35 17.03 -2.27
C VAL A 98 -19.98 17.72 -1.06
N LEU A 99 -19.14 18.18 -0.12
CA LEU A 99 -19.63 18.86 1.10
C LEU A 99 -20.40 20.12 0.78
N ARG A 100 -19.89 20.99 -0.11
CA ARG A 100 -20.59 22.20 -0.55
C ARG A 100 -21.96 21.89 -1.13
N ARG A 101 -22.04 20.86 -1.98
CA ARG A 101 -23.29 20.49 -2.63
C ARG A 101 -24.32 19.98 -1.63
N MET A 102 -23.89 19.08 -0.72
CA MET A 102 -24.80 18.44 0.23
C MET A 102 -25.26 19.35 1.35
N THR A 103 -24.40 20.30 1.78
CA THR A 103 -24.67 21.16 2.96
C THR A 103 -25.06 22.59 2.62
N GLY A 104 -24.72 23.08 1.42
CA GLY A 104 -24.88 24.48 1.02
C GLY A 104 -23.88 25.44 1.70
N ARG A 105 -23.11 25.01 2.72
CA ARG A 105 -22.20 25.86 3.52
C ARG A 105 -20.82 25.96 2.90
N ARG A 106 -20.56 26.96 2.05
CA ARG A 106 -19.30 27.13 1.31
C ARG A 106 -18.07 27.25 2.22
N GLY A 107 -18.13 28.10 3.25
CA GLY A 107 -16.99 28.37 4.13
C GLY A 107 -16.56 27.14 4.93
N ALA A 108 -17.50 26.46 5.60
CA ALA A 108 -17.23 25.25 6.34
C ALA A 108 -16.71 24.11 5.45
N SER A 109 -17.31 23.93 4.24
CA SER A 109 -16.82 22.93 3.29
C SER A 109 -15.40 23.22 2.81
N ALA A 110 -15.06 24.50 2.58
CA ALA A 110 -13.72 24.91 2.19
C ALA A 110 -12.69 24.64 3.31
N MET A 111 -13.05 24.92 4.56
CA MET A 111 -12.16 24.69 5.70
C MET A 111 -11.89 23.21 5.94
N VAL A 112 -12.93 22.33 5.85
CA VAL A 112 -12.74 20.88 5.95
C VAL A 112 -11.84 20.37 4.82
N ALA A 113 -12.07 20.83 3.59
CA ALA A 113 -11.23 20.42 2.46
C ALA A 113 -9.79 20.94 2.58
N ALA A 114 -9.59 22.15 3.14
CA ALA A 114 -8.26 22.70 3.38
C ALA A 114 -7.51 21.94 4.50
N LEU A 115 -8.20 21.57 5.57
CA LEU A 115 -7.63 20.71 6.61
C LEU A 115 -7.25 19.34 6.04
N PHE A 116 -8.15 18.71 5.28
CA PHE A 116 -7.85 17.43 4.62
C PHE A 116 -6.64 17.54 3.67
N ALA A 117 -6.55 18.62 2.90
CA ALA A 117 -5.48 18.85 1.93
C ALA A 117 -4.12 19.14 2.57
N LEU A 118 -4.10 19.87 3.70
CA LEU A 118 -2.88 20.47 4.25
C LEU A 118 -2.45 19.85 5.58
N HIS A 119 -3.20 18.90 6.13
CA HIS A 119 -2.88 18.29 7.43
C HIS A 119 -1.68 17.33 7.30
N PRO A 120 -0.72 17.33 8.24
CA PRO A 120 0.47 16.47 8.19
C PRO A 120 0.18 14.96 8.12
N LEU A 121 -0.94 14.49 8.65
CA LEU A 121 -1.37 13.09 8.54
C LEU A 121 -1.67 12.63 7.10
N SER A 122 -1.79 13.55 6.15
CA SER A 122 -1.94 13.20 4.73
C SER A 122 -0.61 12.86 4.04
N VAL A 123 0.53 13.18 4.68
CA VAL A 123 1.87 13.03 4.09
C VAL A 123 2.15 11.58 3.70
N ASP A 124 1.91 10.61 4.60
CA ASP A 124 2.15 9.19 4.32
C ASP A 124 1.42 8.72 3.05
N SER A 125 0.16 9.16 2.88
CA SER A 125 -0.65 8.77 1.72
C SER A 125 -0.18 9.41 0.40
N VAL A 126 0.50 10.57 0.45
CA VAL A 126 0.91 11.34 -0.73
C VAL A 126 2.37 11.10 -1.10
N ALA A 127 3.26 11.11 -0.11
CA ALA A 127 4.70 10.97 -0.30
C ALA A 127 5.13 9.52 -0.54
N TRP A 128 4.37 8.55 -0.06
CA TRP A 128 4.66 7.13 -0.26
C TRP A 128 3.99 6.63 -1.54
N ILE A 129 4.79 6.24 -2.54
CA ILE A 129 4.29 5.82 -3.86
C ILE A 129 3.37 4.62 -3.75
N SER A 130 3.71 3.61 -2.97
CA SER A 130 2.88 2.40 -2.76
C SER A 130 1.54 2.69 -2.09
N GLU A 131 1.40 3.81 -1.35
CA GLU A 131 0.10 4.24 -0.79
C GLU A 131 -0.81 4.94 -1.81
N ARG A 132 -0.45 4.93 -3.10
CA ARG A 132 -1.35 5.28 -4.21
C ARG A 132 -2.71 4.60 -4.08
N LYS A 133 -2.71 3.36 -3.60
CA LYS A 133 -3.90 2.57 -3.26
C LYS A 133 -4.90 3.35 -2.39
N ASN A 134 -4.42 4.15 -1.44
CA ASN A 134 -5.24 4.96 -0.54
C ASN A 134 -5.86 6.16 -1.27
N LEU A 135 -5.08 6.82 -2.12
CA LEU A 135 -5.51 7.97 -2.90
C LEU A 135 -6.58 7.59 -3.94
N LEU A 136 -6.36 6.48 -4.68
CA LEU A 136 -7.31 5.95 -5.66
C LEU A 136 -8.61 5.49 -5.00
N SER A 137 -8.53 4.71 -3.93
CA SER A 137 -9.71 4.26 -3.18
C SER A 137 -10.54 5.45 -2.70
N THR A 138 -9.89 6.49 -2.16
CA THR A 138 -10.56 7.72 -1.71
C THR A 138 -11.17 8.49 -2.88
N CYS A 139 -10.48 8.59 -4.02
CA CYS A 139 -10.99 9.27 -5.21
C CYS A 139 -12.30 8.64 -5.68
N PHE A 140 -12.29 7.33 -5.89
CA PHE A 140 -13.50 6.59 -6.29
C PHE A 140 -14.58 6.61 -5.21
N GLY A 141 -14.19 6.55 -3.92
CA GLY A 141 -15.12 6.68 -2.79
C GLY A 141 -15.83 8.04 -2.76
N LEU A 142 -15.11 9.15 -2.95
CA LEU A 142 -15.71 10.49 -3.01
C LEU A 142 -16.58 10.69 -4.26
N LEU A 143 -16.17 10.12 -5.40
CA LEU A 143 -17.01 10.10 -6.61
C LEU A 143 -18.26 9.24 -6.41
N CYS A 144 -18.17 8.11 -5.69
CA CYS A 144 -19.33 7.31 -5.30
C CYS A 144 -20.29 8.14 -4.44
N VAL A 145 -19.80 8.84 -3.41
CA VAL A 145 -20.62 9.73 -2.56
C VAL A 145 -21.23 10.86 -3.39
N TRP A 146 -20.50 11.45 -4.32
CA TRP A 146 -21.03 12.46 -5.24
C TRP A 146 -22.17 11.90 -6.12
N ALA A 147 -21.97 10.75 -6.74
CA ALA A 147 -22.97 10.10 -7.58
C ALA A 147 -24.20 9.70 -6.76
N TYR A 148 -24.01 9.20 -5.54
CA TYR A 148 -25.07 8.90 -4.59
C TYR A 148 -25.90 10.16 -4.23
N GLY A 149 -25.25 11.29 -3.96
CA GLY A 149 -25.92 12.57 -3.72
C GLY A 149 -26.75 13.04 -4.93
N ARG A 150 -26.24 12.82 -6.15
CA ARG A 150 -27.00 13.09 -7.40
C ARG A 150 -28.23 12.18 -7.56
N TYR A 151 -28.07 10.91 -7.24
CA TYR A 151 -29.17 9.95 -7.21
C TYR A 151 -30.29 10.41 -6.27
N THR A 152 -29.94 10.77 -5.02
CA THR A 152 -30.92 11.16 -4.00
C THR A 152 -31.68 12.43 -4.38
N GLU A 153 -31.00 13.45 -4.96
CA GLU A 153 -31.66 14.68 -5.46
C GLU A 153 -32.67 14.36 -6.56
N LYS A 154 -32.32 13.48 -7.50
CA LYS A 154 -33.22 13.11 -8.61
C LYS A 154 -34.41 12.28 -8.14
N ALA A 155 -34.18 11.38 -7.17
CA ALA A 155 -35.25 10.60 -6.55
C ALA A 155 -36.25 11.49 -5.78
N GLU A 156 -35.76 12.52 -5.06
CA GLU A 156 -36.65 13.50 -4.41
C GLU A 156 -37.45 14.33 -5.37
N CYS A 157 -36.85 14.80 -6.49
CA CYS A 157 -37.56 15.54 -7.53
C CYS A 157 -38.70 14.71 -8.15
N ARG A 158 -38.48 13.39 -8.32
CA ARG A 158 -39.50 12.47 -8.81
C ARG A 158 -40.69 12.37 -7.85
N MET A 159 -40.45 12.13 -6.57
CA MET A 159 -41.52 12.01 -5.57
C MET A 159 -42.37 13.27 -5.49
N LYS A 160 -41.77 14.46 -5.53
CA LYS A 160 -42.51 15.74 -5.54
C LYS A 160 -43.38 15.93 -6.79
N ASN A 161 -42.92 15.47 -7.95
CA ASN A 161 -43.68 15.55 -9.19
C ASN A 161 -44.86 14.54 -9.20
N GLU A 162 -44.69 13.35 -8.61
CA GLU A 162 -45.76 12.36 -8.43
C GLU A 162 -46.83 12.84 -7.42
N GLU A 163 -46.44 13.58 -6.36
CA GLU A 163 -47.35 14.16 -5.38
C GLU A 163 -48.09 15.42 -5.89
N GLY A 164 -47.43 16.22 -6.76
CA GLY A 164 -48.06 17.40 -7.37
C GLY A 164 -48.94 17.11 -8.60
N GLY A 165 -48.92 15.90 -9.12
CA GLY A 165 -49.53 15.49 -10.39
C GLY A 165 -50.88 14.76 -10.28
N MET A 166 -51.68 15.01 -9.22
CA MET A 166 -53.05 14.45 -9.11
C MET A 166 -54.07 15.08 -10.11
N GLN A 167 -53.59 15.86 -11.09
CA GLN A 167 -54.38 16.27 -12.27
C GLN A 167 -53.91 15.49 -13.49
N GLN A 168 -54.80 14.80 -14.15
CA GLN A 168 -54.76 13.92 -15.34
C GLN A 168 -53.37 13.68 -16.02
N PRO A 169 -52.98 12.44 -16.28
CA PRO A 169 -51.70 12.10 -16.92
C PRO A 169 -51.71 12.54 -18.39
N THR A 170 -51.06 13.66 -18.69
CA THR A 170 -50.77 14.03 -20.09
C THR A 170 -49.52 13.27 -20.53
N THR A 171 -49.46 12.85 -21.82
CA THR A 171 -48.32 12.11 -22.43
C THR A 171 -46.96 12.79 -22.22
N ARG A 172 -46.94 14.11 -22.02
CA ARG A 172 -45.75 14.90 -21.74
C ARG A 172 -45.21 14.67 -20.30
N ASN A 173 -46.10 14.43 -19.33
CA ASN A 173 -45.73 14.14 -17.93
C ASN A 173 -45.17 12.74 -17.77
N THR A 174 -45.65 11.74 -18.53
CA THR A 174 -45.13 10.37 -18.52
C THR A 174 -43.73 10.31 -19.12
N GLN A 175 -43.43 11.02 -20.21
CA GLN A 175 -42.09 11.10 -20.78
C GLN A 175 -41.07 11.77 -19.82
N HIS A 176 -41.48 12.83 -19.11
CA HIS A 176 -40.63 13.48 -18.09
C HIS A 176 -40.37 12.56 -16.89
N ALA A 177 -41.37 11.87 -16.40
CA ALA A 177 -41.22 10.89 -15.29
C ALA A 177 -40.31 9.74 -15.69
N THR A 178 -40.42 9.21 -16.91
CA THR A 178 -39.56 8.12 -17.43
C THR A 178 -38.10 8.58 -17.57
N ARG A 179 -37.84 9.79 -18.08
CA ARG A 179 -36.48 10.36 -18.16
C ARG A 179 -35.86 10.56 -16.79
N LEU A 180 -36.63 11.07 -15.80
CA LEU A 180 -36.13 11.25 -14.43
C LEU A 180 -35.80 9.91 -13.75
N THR A 181 -36.55 8.86 -14.02
CA THR A 181 -36.31 7.51 -13.52
C THR A 181 -35.04 6.92 -14.12
N LEU A 182 -34.84 7.02 -15.42
CA LEU A 182 -33.62 6.58 -16.10
C LEU A 182 -32.37 7.29 -15.53
N HIS A 183 -32.45 8.61 -15.35
CA HIS A 183 -31.35 9.39 -14.82
C HIS A 183 -31.03 9.06 -13.35
N ALA A 184 -32.01 8.81 -12.49
CA ALA A 184 -31.80 8.39 -11.11
C ALA A 184 -31.11 7.02 -11.05
N SER A 185 -31.62 6.03 -11.82
CA SER A 185 -31.02 4.69 -11.89
C SER A 185 -29.58 4.72 -12.40
N THR A 186 -29.28 5.59 -13.39
CA THR A 186 -27.90 5.77 -13.91
C THR A 186 -26.95 6.25 -12.82
N PHE A 187 -27.33 7.23 -12.00
CA PHE A 187 -26.47 7.71 -10.91
C PHE A 187 -26.30 6.69 -9.79
N TYR A 188 -27.33 5.87 -9.53
CA TYR A 188 -27.21 4.77 -8.57
C TYR A 188 -26.20 3.71 -9.05
N LEU A 189 -26.32 3.25 -10.30
CA LEU A 189 -25.39 2.29 -10.90
C LEU A 189 -23.97 2.86 -10.99
N LEU A 190 -23.84 4.13 -11.36
CA LEU A 190 -22.55 4.83 -11.35
C LEU A 190 -21.93 4.83 -9.94
N SER A 191 -22.74 5.13 -8.91
CA SER A 191 -22.28 5.09 -7.52
C SER A 191 -21.79 3.70 -7.13
N LEU A 192 -22.51 2.64 -7.50
CA LEU A 192 -22.15 1.26 -7.22
C LEU A 192 -20.86 0.84 -7.95
N SER A 193 -20.71 1.21 -9.23
CA SER A 193 -19.50 0.95 -10.03
C SER A 193 -18.28 1.68 -9.45
N LEU A 194 -18.42 2.94 -9.05
CA LEU A 194 -17.35 3.71 -8.42
C LEU A 194 -16.96 3.14 -7.06
N PHE A 195 -17.92 2.60 -6.31
CA PHE A 195 -17.64 1.91 -5.07
C PHE A 195 -16.85 0.60 -5.31
N ALA A 196 -17.21 -0.19 -6.33
CA ALA A 196 -16.44 -1.36 -6.72
C ALA A 196 -14.99 -1.01 -7.10
N LEU A 197 -14.77 0.07 -7.90
CA LEU A 197 -13.42 0.58 -8.22
C LEU A 197 -12.65 1.03 -6.97
N SER A 198 -13.33 1.65 -6.01
CA SER A 198 -12.74 2.03 -4.73
C SER A 198 -12.23 0.81 -3.95
N LEU A 199 -13.03 -0.25 -3.85
CA LEU A 199 -12.66 -1.50 -3.17
C LEU A 199 -11.55 -2.25 -3.91
N MET A 200 -11.56 -2.23 -5.25
CA MET A 200 -10.49 -2.80 -6.10
C MET A 200 -9.20 -1.98 -6.07
N SER A 201 -9.22 -0.75 -5.56
CA SER A 201 -8.01 0.05 -5.32
C SER A 201 -7.42 -0.25 -3.94
N LYS A 202 -8.24 -0.25 -2.89
CA LYS A 202 -7.89 -0.63 -1.51
C LYS A 202 -9.17 -0.97 -0.74
N PRO A 203 -9.25 -2.12 -0.05
CA PRO A 203 -10.49 -2.54 0.64
C PRO A 203 -10.79 -1.76 1.94
N THR A 204 -10.11 -0.65 2.22
CA THR A 204 -10.32 0.15 3.44
C THR A 204 -11.66 0.85 3.49
N LEU A 205 -12.33 1.07 2.34
CA LEU A 205 -13.64 1.72 2.28
C LEU A 205 -14.83 0.75 2.38
N VAL A 206 -14.63 -0.50 2.82
CA VAL A 206 -15.73 -1.45 3.10
C VAL A 206 -16.82 -0.89 4.03
N PRO A 207 -16.59 0.08 4.97
CA PRO A 207 -17.64 0.69 5.76
C PRO A 207 -18.45 1.78 5.04
N LEU A 208 -18.11 2.15 3.80
CA LEU A 208 -18.78 3.24 3.08
C LEU A 208 -20.31 3.12 2.99
N PRO A 209 -20.93 1.92 2.87
CA PRO A 209 -22.39 1.79 2.90
C PRO A 209 -23.02 2.36 4.18
N PHE A 210 -22.37 2.19 5.32
CA PHE A 210 -22.82 2.80 6.59
C PHE A 210 -22.65 4.31 6.58
N VAL A 211 -21.58 4.82 5.97
CA VAL A 211 -21.40 6.26 5.76
C VAL A 211 -22.50 6.84 4.89
N LEU A 212 -22.94 6.15 3.83
CA LEU A 212 -24.06 6.58 3.01
C LEU A 212 -25.37 6.68 3.84
N LEU A 213 -25.59 5.77 4.80
CA LEU A 213 -26.71 5.87 5.74
C LEU A 213 -26.57 7.08 6.69
N LEU A 214 -25.36 7.37 7.16
CA LEU A 214 -25.09 8.57 7.97
C LEU A 214 -25.37 9.84 7.15
N LEU A 215 -25.02 9.88 5.88
CA LEU A 215 -25.31 10.99 4.98
C LEU A 215 -26.82 11.13 4.71
N ASP A 216 -27.57 10.03 4.64
CA ASP A 216 -29.04 10.07 4.55
C ASP A 216 -29.68 10.72 5.79
N TYR A 217 -29.06 10.55 6.98
CA TYR A 217 -29.48 11.25 8.20
C TYR A 217 -29.11 12.73 8.15
N TRP A 218 -27.84 13.04 7.89
CA TRP A 218 -27.31 14.39 7.69
C TRP A 218 -26.08 14.32 6.75
N PRO A 219 -25.98 15.22 5.76
CA PRO A 219 -26.78 16.44 5.51
C PRO A 219 -27.99 16.26 4.59
N LEU A 220 -28.20 15.08 3.98
CA LEU A 220 -29.30 14.89 3.00
C LEU A 220 -30.69 14.97 3.65
N GLY A 221 -30.82 14.65 4.92
CA GLY A 221 -32.06 14.79 5.68
C GLY A 221 -33.19 13.85 5.24
N ARG A 222 -32.89 12.79 4.47
CA ARG A 222 -33.88 11.84 3.91
C ARG A 222 -34.72 11.18 5.01
N MET A 223 -34.09 10.82 6.12
CA MET A 223 -34.80 10.20 7.27
C MET A 223 -35.86 11.12 7.89
N LYS A 224 -35.62 12.44 7.95
CA LYS A 224 -36.58 13.44 8.47
C LYS A 224 -37.71 13.73 7.49
N LYS A 225 -37.38 13.92 6.23
CA LYS A 225 -38.35 14.21 5.14
C LYS A 225 -39.32 13.05 4.95
N GLY A 226 -38.85 11.81 4.99
CA GLY A 226 -39.71 10.64 4.91
C GLY A 226 -40.73 10.55 6.07
N MET A 227 -40.36 10.99 7.26
CA MET A 227 -41.29 11.09 8.40
C MET A 227 -42.36 12.18 8.18
N GLN A 228 -41.96 13.36 7.68
CA GLN A 228 -42.91 14.46 7.39
C GLN A 228 -43.90 14.11 6.29
N ASN A 229 -43.44 13.46 5.21
CA ASN A 229 -44.31 13.02 4.12
C ASN A 229 -45.28 11.92 4.58
N ALA A 230 -44.87 11.00 5.44
CA ALA A 230 -45.74 10.00 6.03
C ALA A 230 -46.83 10.65 6.91
N GLU A 231 -46.45 11.69 7.69
CA GLU A 231 -47.40 12.46 8.51
C GLU A 231 -48.38 13.27 7.67
N CYS A 232 -47.93 13.91 6.59
CA CYS A 232 -48.76 14.67 5.68
C CYS A 232 -49.79 13.78 4.92
N ARG A 233 -49.37 12.62 4.42
CA ARG A 233 -50.25 11.61 3.80
C ARG A 233 -51.35 11.14 4.76
N MET A 234 -51.03 11.01 6.05
CA MET A 234 -52.05 10.63 7.05
C MET A 234 -53.00 11.75 7.42
N GLN A 235 -52.52 13.01 7.44
CA GLN A 235 -53.43 14.15 7.64
C GLN A 235 -54.43 14.25 6.48
N ASN A 236 -53.96 14.05 5.24
CA ASN A 236 -54.82 14.03 4.08
C ASN A 236 -55.79 12.82 4.05
N ALA A 237 -55.34 11.63 4.51
CA ALA A 237 -56.20 10.46 4.64
C ALA A 237 -57.24 10.62 5.77
N LYS A 238 -56.92 11.32 6.87
CA LYS A 238 -57.87 11.66 7.93
C LYS A 238 -58.93 12.69 7.44
N ALA A 239 -58.52 13.62 6.56
CA ALA A 239 -59.44 14.57 5.94
C ALA A 239 -60.41 13.91 4.94
N ALA A 240 -60.06 12.72 4.41
CA ALA A 240 -60.87 11.94 3.45
C ALA A 240 -61.80 10.91 4.13
N ASP A 241 -62.15 11.06 5.40
CA ASP A 241 -63.18 10.34 6.16
C ASP A 241 -63.09 8.79 6.18
N THR A 242 -61.92 8.29 6.49
CA THR A 242 -61.74 6.89 6.89
C THR A 242 -61.34 6.79 8.36
N ARG A 243 -62.35 6.63 9.25
CA ARG A 243 -62.25 6.62 10.75
C ARG A 243 -61.48 5.45 11.35
N HIS A 244 -60.74 4.65 10.59
CA HIS A 244 -59.99 3.49 11.09
C HIS A 244 -58.48 3.48 10.77
N ALA A 245 -57.83 4.62 10.52
CA ALA A 245 -56.36 4.67 10.48
C ALA A 245 -55.79 4.66 11.89
N THR A 246 -55.60 3.48 12.44
CA THR A 246 -55.08 3.25 13.79
C THR A 246 -53.60 3.62 13.90
N ARG A 247 -53.16 3.84 15.16
CA ARG A 247 -51.75 4.11 15.58
C ARG A 247 -50.74 3.12 14.96
N ASN A 248 -51.17 1.90 14.59
CA ASN A 248 -50.40 0.86 13.95
C ASN A 248 -49.98 1.21 12.51
N THR A 249 -50.83 1.96 11.71
CA THR A 249 -50.44 2.39 10.38
C THR A 249 -49.35 3.46 10.38
N GLN A 250 -49.23 4.26 11.45
CA GLN A 250 -48.10 5.21 11.63
C GLN A 250 -46.79 4.52 11.84
N HIS A 251 -46.74 3.51 12.68
CA HIS A 251 -45.51 2.71 12.91
C HIS A 251 -45.13 1.91 11.65
N ALA A 252 -46.09 1.35 10.95
CA ALA A 252 -45.84 0.60 9.72
C ALA A 252 -45.27 1.49 8.59
N SER A 253 -45.79 2.70 8.37
CA SER A 253 -45.27 3.57 7.29
C SER A 253 -43.88 4.17 7.59
N ARG A 254 -43.60 4.46 8.85
CA ARG A 254 -42.25 4.87 9.29
C ARG A 254 -41.24 3.72 9.17
N PHE A 255 -41.62 2.53 9.58
CA PHE A 255 -40.81 1.32 9.49
C PHE A 255 -40.50 0.97 8.03
N THR A 256 -41.49 0.97 7.14
CA THR A 256 -41.30 0.70 5.69
C THR A 256 -40.33 1.68 5.02
N PHE A 257 -40.36 2.97 5.39
CA PHE A 257 -39.44 3.95 4.82
C PHE A 257 -37.98 3.71 5.27
N HIS A 258 -37.77 3.41 6.57
CA HIS A 258 -36.43 3.09 7.06
C HIS A 258 -35.89 1.78 6.44
N VAL A 259 -36.75 0.79 6.28
CA VAL A 259 -36.40 -0.48 5.59
C VAL A 259 -36.00 -0.21 4.13
N SER A 260 -36.71 0.67 3.40
CA SER A 260 -36.36 0.97 2.01
C SER A 260 -34.97 1.61 1.87
N LEU A 261 -34.55 2.46 2.81
CA LEU A 261 -33.20 3.03 2.83
C LEU A 261 -32.12 1.95 3.10
N LEU A 262 -32.43 0.95 3.92
CA LEU A 262 -31.52 -0.19 4.16
C LEU A 262 -31.42 -1.10 2.94
N VAL A 263 -32.57 -1.43 2.32
CA VAL A 263 -32.62 -2.26 1.09
C VAL A 263 -31.82 -1.61 -0.03
N GLU A 264 -31.86 -0.29 -0.17
CA GLU A 264 -31.07 0.47 -1.14
C GLU A 264 -29.55 0.28 -0.93
N LYS A 265 -29.09 -0.03 0.28
CA LYS A 265 -27.66 -0.25 0.59
C LYS A 265 -27.23 -1.71 0.43
N LEU A 266 -28.16 -2.68 0.24
CA LEU A 266 -27.81 -4.08 0.13
C LEU A 266 -26.78 -4.39 -0.98
N PRO A 267 -26.86 -3.82 -2.20
CA PRO A 267 -25.84 -4.04 -3.23
C PRO A 267 -24.45 -3.53 -2.81
N PHE A 268 -24.37 -2.40 -2.11
CA PHE A 268 -23.12 -1.89 -1.56
C PHE A 268 -22.57 -2.80 -0.45
N LEU A 269 -23.43 -3.28 0.44
CA LEU A 269 -23.06 -4.23 1.50
C LEU A 269 -22.58 -5.56 0.92
N ALA A 270 -23.21 -6.04 -0.17
CA ALA A 270 -22.77 -7.24 -0.87
C ALA A 270 -21.35 -7.06 -1.45
N LEU A 271 -21.05 -5.92 -2.08
CA LEU A 271 -19.70 -5.61 -2.56
C LEU A 271 -18.70 -5.52 -1.41
N SER A 272 -19.08 -4.91 -0.28
CA SER A 272 -18.22 -4.85 0.92
C SER A 272 -17.92 -6.24 1.46
N ALA A 273 -18.91 -7.11 1.56
CA ALA A 273 -18.76 -8.48 2.01
C ALA A 273 -17.86 -9.29 1.07
N ALA A 274 -18.08 -9.20 -0.25
CA ALA A 274 -17.27 -9.88 -1.26
C ALA A 274 -15.79 -9.40 -1.18
N SER A 275 -15.54 -8.09 -1.11
CA SER A 275 -14.19 -7.54 -0.96
C SER A 275 -13.51 -7.98 0.33
N SER A 276 -14.25 -8.02 1.45
CA SER A 276 -13.72 -8.50 2.74
C SER A 276 -13.34 -9.97 2.68
N LEU A 277 -14.17 -10.83 2.08
CA LEU A 277 -13.88 -12.25 1.90
C LEU A 277 -12.62 -12.48 1.05
N VAL A 278 -12.50 -11.79 -0.09
CA VAL A 278 -11.32 -11.88 -0.94
C VAL A 278 -10.07 -11.42 -0.18
N THR A 279 -10.15 -10.34 0.60
CA THR A 279 -9.03 -9.82 1.40
C THR A 279 -8.61 -10.81 2.48
N ILE A 280 -9.55 -11.36 3.25
CA ILE A 280 -9.25 -12.33 4.31
C ILE A 280 -8.64 -13.60 3.70
N TRP A 281 -9.18 -14.08 2.59
CA TRP A 281 -8.66 -15.25 1.90
C TRP A 281 -7.24 -15.03 1.37
N SER A 282 -6.98 -13.92 0.70
CA SER A 282 -5.65 -13.55 0.22
C SER A 282 -4.63 -13.43 1.35
N MET A 283 -4.99 -12.79 2.46
CA MET A 283 -4.11 -12.64 3.62
C MET A 283 -3.85 -13.95 4.36
N SER A 284 -4.86 -14.81 4.49
CA SER A 284 -4.71 -16.11 5.18
C SER A 284 -3.81 -17.07 4.40
N SER A 285 -3.88 -17.05 3.06
CA SER A 285 -3.05 -17.90 2.20
C SER A 285 -1.56 -17.53 2.19
N LEU A 286 -1.24 -16.28 2.55
CA LEU A 286 0.12 -15.76 2.60
C LEU A 286 0.72 -15.71 4.02
N GLY A 287 0.01 -16.22 5.04
CA GLY A 287 0.45 -16.11 6.43
C GLY A 287 0.48 -14.67 6.97
N GLY A 288 -0.18 -13.72 6.28
CA GLY A 288 -0.18 -12.30 6.65
C GLY A 288 -1.11 -11.94 7.80
N LEU A 289 -1.96 -12.87 8.27
CA LEU A 289 -2.79 -12.69 9.46
C LEU A 289 -2.06 -13.25 10.67
N LEU A 290 -1.78 -12.41 11.66
CA LEU A 290 -1.29 -12.87 12.96
C LEU A 290 -2.37 -13.74 13.63
N ASN A 291 -1.96 -14.91 14.08
CA ASN A 291 -2.86 -15.79 14.80
C ASN A 291 -3.10 -15.30 16.24
N THR A 292 -4.07 -15.92 16.94
CA THR A 292 -4.41 -15.53 18.31
C THR A 292 -3.36 -15.91 19.34
N ALA A 293 -2.41 -16.80 18.99
CA ALA A 293 -1.28 -17.13 19.84
C ALA A 293 -0.21 -16.04 19.80
N GLU A 294 0.00 -15.44 18.64
CA GLU A 294 0.97 -14.33 18.46
C GLU A 294 0.46 -13.01 19.03
N LEU A 295 -0.84 -12.69 18.80
CA LEU A 295 -1.48 -11.49 19.35
C LEU A 295 -2.90 -11.80 19.84
N PRO A 296 -3.09 -12.02 21.15
CA PRO A 296 -4.36 -12.35 21.77
C PRO A 296 -5.47 -11.35 21.47
N LEU A 297 -6.71 -11.82 21.31
CA LEU A 297 -7.87 -10.96 21.03
C LEU A 297 -8.06 -9.84 22.08
N SER A 298 -7.76 -10.11 23.34
CA SER A 298 -7.81 -9.11 24.42
C SER A 298 -6.89 -7.91 24.16
N TRP A 299 -5.70 -8.14 23.58
CA TRP A 299 -4.75 -7.09 23.25
C TRP A 299 -5.22 -6.28 22.05
N ARG A 300 -5.82 -6.94 21.05
CA ARG A 300 -6.44 -6.28 19.88
C ARG A 300 -7.62 -5.40 20.28
N LEU A 301 -8.48 -5.90 21.18
CA LEU A 301 -9.60 -5.13 21.72
C LEU A 301 -9.13 -3.92 22.56
N ALA A 302 -8.05 -4.07 23.33
CA ALA A 302 -7.44 -2.97 24.06
C ALA A 302 -6.81 -1.92 23.13
N ASN A 303 -6.25 -2.35 21.98
CA ASN A 303 -5.67 -1.45 20.99
C ASN A 303 -6.69 -0.49 20.38
N ALA A 304 -7.93 -0.92 20.15
CA ALA A 304 -8.93 -0.13 19.42
C ALA A 304 -9.22 1.25 20.09
N PRO A 305 -9.58 1.35 21.39
CA PRO A 305 -9.79 2.65 22.03
C PRO A 305 -8.50 3.48 22.13
N VAL A 306 -7.33 2.83 22.36
CA VAL A 306 -6.04 3.52 22.45
C VAL A 306 -5.66 4.12 21.10
N ALA A 307 -5.79 3.39 20.01
CA ALA A 307 -5.55 3.89 18.66
C ALA A 307 -6.48 5.07 18.31
N CYS A 308 -7.79 4.99 18.66
CA CYS A 308 -8.70 6.12 18.50
C CYS A 308 -8.22 7.37 19.23
N ALA A 309 -7.81 7.24 20.48
CA ALA A 309 -7.33 8.37 21.30
C ALA A 309 -6.02 8.96 20.73
N ILE A 310 -5.09 8.11 20.28
CA ILE A 310 -3.84 8.54 19.64
C ILE A 310 -4.13 9.29 18.34
N TYR A 311 -5.03 8.80 17.48
CA TYR A 311 -5.41 9.49 16.26
C TYR A 311 -6.09 10.84 16.53
N LEU A 312 -6.97 10.93 17.52
CA LEU A 312 -7.56 12.22 17.93
C LEU A 312 -6.48 13.20 18.42
N ARG A 313 -5.51 12.74 19.22
CA ARG A 313 -4.37 13.54 19.64
C ARG A 313 -3.58 14.06 18.44
N LYS A 314 -3.24 13.17 17.50
CA LYS A 314 -2.46 13.51 16.29
C LYS A 314 -3.21 14.43 15.32
N LEU A 315 -4.55 14.38 15.29
CA LEU A 315 -5.36 15.33 14.53
C LEU A 315 -5.33 16.75 15.11
N VAL A 316 -5.09 16.89 16.41
CA VAL A 316 -4.98 18.20 17.08
C VAL A 316 -3.52 18.65 17.18
N TRP A 317 -2.62 17.71 17.46
CA TRP A 317 -1.19 17.95 17.68
C TRP A 317 -0.36 16.93 16.89
N PRO A 318 -0.08 17.20 15.60
CA PRO A 318 0.55 16.25 14.66
C PRO A 318 2.07 16.21 14.81
N VAL A 319 2.56 15.85 15.98
CA VAL A 319 3.97 15.57 16.26
C VAL A 319 4.20 14.06 16.36
N ASP A 320 5.46 13.64 16.26
CA ASP A 320 5.88 12.25 16.34
C ASP A 320 5.16 11.35 15.33
N LEU A 321 5.06 11.88 14.08
CA LEU A 321 4.52 11.13 12.96
C LEU A 321 5.57 10.16 12.44
N SER A 322 5.11 8.92 12.13
CA SER A 322 5.94 7.81 11.67
C SER A 322 5.17 6.93 10.69
N VAL A 323 5.89 6.27 9.79
CA VAL A 323 5.29 5.38 8.78
C VAL A 323 4.62 4.15 9.40
N PHE A 324 5.10 3.69 10.54
CA PHE A 324 4.47 2.63 11.34
C PHE A 324 4.79 2.78 12.82
N TYR A 325 3.96 2.14 13.67
CA TYR A 325 4.13 2.05 15.12
C TYR A 325 3.97 0.60 15.52
N LEU A 326 4.97 0.04 16.19
CA LEU A 326 4.92 -1.34 16.65
C LEU A 326 3.83 -1.52 17.72
N HIS A 327 3.18 -2.68 17.67
CA HIS A 327 2.26 -3.07 18.75
C HIS A 327 3.07 -3.37 20.00
N PRO A 328 2.81 -2.70 21.15
CA PRO A 328 3.62 -2.88 22.36
C PRO A 328 3.37 -4.23 23.06
N GLY A 329 2.58 -5.13 22.45
CA GLY A 329 2.05 -6.32 23.08
C GLY A 329 0.87 -5.94 23.98
N ARG A 330 1.13 -5.56 25.21
CA ARG A 330 0.11 -5.17 26.18
C ARG A 330 0.16 -3.67 26.45
N TRP A 331 -0.96 -2.98 26.23
CA TRP A 331 -1.11 -1.59 26.61
C TRP A 331 -1.24 -1.44 28.14
N PRO A 332 -0.70 -0.36 28.74
CA PRO A 332 -0.96 -0.03 30.15
C PRO A 332 -2.47 0.12 30.41
N THR A 333 -2.92 -0.40 31.54
CA THR A 333 -4.36 -0.44 31.87
C THR A 333 -4.98 0.95 31.97
N ASP A 334 -4.25 1.91 32.53
CA ASP A 334 -4.64 3.32 32.61
C ASP A 334 -4.82 3.97 31.23
N ALA A 335 -3.94 3.66 30.30
CA ALA A 335 -4.06 4.12 28.90
C ALA A 335 -5.32 3.54 28.23
N VAL A 336 -5.61 2.25 28.44
CA VAL A 336 -6.81 1.61 27.89
C VAL A 336 -8.08 2.20 28.50
N VAL A 337 -8.15 2.31 29.83
CA VAL A 337 -9.31 2.87 30.54
C VAL A 337 -9.52 4.34 30.19
N GLY A 338 -8.47 5.16 30.21
CA GLY A 338 -8.56 6.58 29.85
C GLY A 338 -9.02 6.79 28.42
N SER A 339 -8.50 5.99 27.47
CA SER A 339 -8.91 6.05 26.06
C SER A 339 -10.36 5.60 25.88
N LEU A 340 -10.79 4.54 26.56
CA LEU A 340 -12.17 4.06 26.52
C LEU A 340 -13.14 5.12 27.06
N LEU A 341 -12.81 5.75 28.20
CA LEU A 341 -13.61 6.83 28.76
C LEU A 341 -13.70 8.04 27.81
N LEU A 342 -12.60 8.38 27.12
CA LEU A 342 -12.61 9.44 26.10
C LEU A 342 -13.57 9.09 24.96
N VAL A 343 -13.45 7.88 24.37
CA VAL A 343 -14.31 7.43 23.27
C VAL A 343 -15.78 7.40 23.70
N LEU A 344 -16.09 6.88 24.88
CA LEU A 344 -17.45 6.84 25.43
C LEU A 344 -17.98 8.24 25.71
N GLY A 345 -17.16 9.14 26.27
CA GLY A 345 -17.54 10.52 26.56
C GLY A 345 -17.88 11.31 25.30
N VAL A 346 -17.02 11.22 24.25
CA VAL A 346 -17.31 11.85 22.95
C VAL A 346 -18.57 11.27 22.32
N THR A 347 -18.74 9.93 22.39
CA THR A 347 -19.95 9.25 21.91
C THR A 347 -21.21 9.75 22.62
N ALA A 348 -21.18 9.85 23.96
CA ALA A 348 -22.31 10.33 24.75
C ALA A 348 -22.68 11.77 24.37
N VAL A 349 -21.70 12.66 24.24
CA VAL A 349 -21.91 14.06 23.79
C VAL A 349 -22.49 14.10 22.38
N ALA A 350 -21.95 13.32 21.45
CA ALA A 350 -22.41 13.27 20.06
C ALA A 350 -23.87 12.76 19.98
N VAL A 351 -24.23 11.73 20.74
CA VAL A 351 -25.60 11.20 20.84
C VAL A 351 -26.55 12.22 21.48
N TRP A 352 -26.17 12.84 22.61
CA TRP A 352 -26.96 13.85 23.26
C TRP A 352 -27.28 15.04 22.36
N GLN A 353 -26.30 15.46 21.55
CA GLN A 353 -26.45 16.59 20.64
C GLN A 353 -27.05 16.18 19.26
N ALA A 354 -27.26 14.89 18.98
CA ALA A 354 -27.59 14.37 17.65
C ALA A 354 -28.80 15.07 17.00
N ARG A 355 -29.83 15.43 17.81
CA ARG A 355 -31.04 16.13 17.30
C ARG A 355 -30.77 17.60 16.98
N ARG A 356 -29.95 18.28 17.78
CA ARG A 356 -29.67 19.73 17.64
C ARG A 356 -28.51 20.00 16.69
N ARG A 357 -27.47 19.15 16.72
CA ARG A 357 -26.22 19.28 15.98
C ARG A 357 -25.86 17.94 15.31
N PRO A 358 -26.62 17.50 14.31
CA PRO A 358 -26.49 16.16 13.72
C PRO A 358 -25.12 15.89 13.10
N TYR A 359 -24.36 16.92 12.72
CA TYR A 359 -23.01 16.78 12.20
C TYR A 359 -22.02 16.18 13.23
N LEU A 360 -22.30 16.31 14.55
CA LEU A 360 -21.45 15.73 15.58
C LEU A 360 -21.54 14.20 15.57
N ILE A 361 -22.73 13.63 15.58
CA ILE A 361 -22.89 12.18 15.57
C ILE A 361 -22.48 11.57 14.21
N VAL A 362 -22.76 12.25 13.09
CA VAL A 362 -22.39 11.81 11.76
C VAL A 362 -20.87 11.81 11.60
N GLY A 363 -20.19 12.88 11.97
CA GLY A 363 -18.73 12.95 11.89
C GLY A 363 -18.04 11.96 12.82
N TRP A 364 -18.60 11.78 14.04
CA TRP A 364 -18.06 10.81 15.00
C TRP A 364 -18.19 9.36 14.52
N LEU A 365 -19.38 8.96 14.06
CA LEU A 365 -19.59 7.60 13.53
C LEU A 365 -18.88 7.38 12.20
N TRP A 366 -18.66 8.43 11.38
CA TRP A 366 -17.77 8.38 10.24
C TRP A 366 -16.35 8.02 10.67
N PHE A 367 -15.79 8.77 11.64
CA PHE A 367 -14.44 8.53 12.17
C PHE A 367 -14.28 7.10 12.69
N LEU A 368 -15.15 6.68 13.61
CA LEU A 368 -15.10 5.34 14.18
C LEU A 368 -15.32 4.24 13.12
N GLY A 369 -16.36 4.39 12.28
CA GLY A 369 -16.72 3.39 11.29
C GLY A 369 -15.64 3.18 10.24
N MET A 370 -15.00 4.27 9.77
CA MET A 370 -13.93 4.19 8.79
C MET A 370 -12.61 3.65 9.37
N LEU A 371 -12.42 3.68 10.69
CA LEU A 371 -11.28 3.06 11.35
C LEU A 371 -11.43 1.55 11.55
N VAL A 372 -12.66 0.99 11.56
CA VAL A 372 -12.91 -0.44 11.85
C VAL A 372 -12.01 -1.39 11.05
N PRO A 373 -11.80 -1.24 9.73
CA PRO A 373 -10.97 -2.17 8.96
C PRO A 373 -9.47 -2.10 9.29
N VAL A 374 -9.01 -1.01 9.91
CA VAL A 374 -7.58 -0.69 10.09
C VAL A 374 -7.16 -0.51 11.55
N ILE A 375 -8.10 -0.64 12.50
CA ILE A 375 -7.85 -0.39 13.93
C ILE A 375 -7.22 -1.59 14.66
N GLY A 376 -6.94 -2.68 13.93
CA GLY A 376 -6.27 -3.85 14.48
C GLY A 376 -7.18 -4.94 15.06
N LEU A 377 -8.50 -4.90 14.80
CA LEU A 377 -9.41 -6.00 15.16
C LEU A 377 -9.10 -7.27 14.34
N LEU A 378 -8.86 -7.10 13.03
CA LEU A 378 -8.23 -8.09 12.17
C LEU A 378 -6.78 -7.64 11.99
N GLN A 379 -5.85 -8.28 12.73
CA GLN A 379 -4.46 -7.85 12.76
C GLN A 379 -3.70 -8.43 11.58
N ALA A 380 -3.34 -7.56 10.66
CA ALA A 380 -2.34 -7.82 9.63
C ALA A 380 -1.03 -7.20 10.08
N HIS A 381 0.02 -8.00 10.21
CA HIS A 381 1.34 -7.57 10.66
C HIS A 381 1.39 -7.06 12.11
N VAL A 382 2.60 -6.71 12.57
CA VAL A 382 2.91 -6.34 13.96
C VAL A 382 2.65 -4.86 14.32
N GLN A 383 2.06 -4.07 13.42
CA GLN A 383 1.84 -2.64 13.68
C GLN A 383 0.52 -2.38 14.43
N ALA A 384 0.55 -1.57 15.48
CA ALA A 384 -0.62 -1.18 16.25
C ALA A 384 -1.48 -0.13 15.52
N LEU A 385 -0.85 0.79 14.81
CA LEU A 385 -1.47 1.92 14.10
C LEU A 385 -0.52 2.44 12.99
N ALA A 386 -1.05 3.27 12.08
CA ALA A 386 -0.28 3.99 11.09
C ALA A 386 -0.96 5.31 10.73
N ASP A 387 -0.19 6.37 10.50
CA ASP A 387 -0.74 7.71 10.27
C ASP A 387 -1.63 7.77 9.01
N ARG A 388 -1.30 7.02 7.97
CA ARG A 388 -2.09 6.88 6.73
C ARG A 388 -3.50 6.31 6.93
N PHE A 389 -3.76 5.62 8.03
CA PHE A 389 -5.09 5.09 8.34
C PHE A 389 -6.10 6.18 8.69
N THR A 390 -5.63 7.39 9.00
CA THR A 390 -6.50 8.54 9.30
C THR A 390 -6.99 9.28 8.07
N TYR A 391 -6.48 9.01 6.87
CA TYR A 391 -6.72 9.79 5.65
C TYR A 391 -8.22 10.03 5.35
N VAL A 392 -9.05 8.99 5.43
CA VAL A 392 -10.51 9.14 5.26
C VAL A 392 -11.25 9.35 6.58
N PRO A 393 -10.91 8.66 7.69
CA PRO A 393 -11.55 8.90 8.98
C PRO A 393 -11.47 10.35 9.48
N ALA A 394 -10.36 11.05 9.24
CA ALA A 394 -10.17 12.44 9.64
C ALA A 394 -11.24 13.40 9.12
N ILE A 395 -11.82 13.12 7.96
CA ILE A 395 -12.92 13.92 7.36
C ILE A 395 -14.06 14.06 8.37
N GLY A 396 -14.42 12.97 9.07
CA GLY A 396 -15.49 12.98 10.07
C GLY A 396 -15.19 13.97 11.21
N VAL A 397 -13.97 13.93 11.77
CA VAL A 397 -13.53 14.83 12.85
C VAL A 397 -13.47 16.28 12.35
N PHE A 398 -12.95 16.51 11.15
CA PHE A 398 -12.90 17.85 10.56
C PHE A 398 -14.31 18.43 10.36
N VAL A 399 -15.27 17.61 9.92
CA VAL A 399 -16.68 18.01 9.83
C VAL A 399 -17.21 18.40 11.22
N MET A 400 -17.01 17.59 12.25
CA MET A 400 -17.44 17.88 13.62
C MET A 400 -16.91 19.24 14.11
N VAL A 401 -15.59 19.42 14.03
CA VAL A 401 -14.90 20.59 14.58
C VAL A 401 -15.28 21.86 13.81
N VAL A 402 -15.21 21.80 12.48
CA VAL A 402 -15.44 22.99 11.62
C VAL A 402 -16.90 23.45 11.68
N TRP A 403 -17.87 22.51 11.67
CA TRP A 403 -19.29 22.88 11.80
C TRP A 403 -19.61 23.40 13.19
N ALA A 404 -19.05 22.81 14.26
CA ALA A 404 -19.22 23.31 15.63
C ALA A 404 -18.64 24.72 15.80
N ALA A 405 -17.43 24.95 15.26
CA ALA A 405 -16.82 26.28 15.26
C ALA A 405 -17.65 27.28 14.46
N ALA A 406 -18.12 26.91 13.25
CA ALA A 406 -18.94 27.78 12.41
C ALA A 406 -20.26 28.17 13.10
N ASP A 407 -20.93 27.24 13.78
CA ASP A 407 -22.16 27.52 14.52
C ASP A 407 -21.88 28.43 15.75
N TRP A 408 -20.77 28.20 16.45
CA TRP A 408 -20.35 29.03 17.59
C TRP A 408 -20.02 30.47 17.17
N TYR A 409 -19.26 30.64 16.07
CA TYR A 409 -18.94 31.96 15.52
C TYR A 409 -20.18 32.68 14.98
N ALA A 410 -21.08 31.95 14.30
CA ALA A 410 -22.34 32.53 13.81
C ALA A 410 -23.24 33.07 14.97
N GLY A 411 -23.31 32.34 16.08
CA GLY A 411 -24.02 32.78 17.26
C GLY A 411 -23.44 34.06 17.89
N ARG A 412 -22.11 34.17 17.97
CA ARG A 412 -21.43 35.35 18.51
C ARG A 412 -21.38 36.53 17.54
N ALA A 413 -21.28 36.31 16.24
CA ALA A 413 -21.33 37.37 15.26
C ALA A 413 -22.65 38.16 15.28
N ALA A 414 -23.74 37.52 15.70
CA ALA A 414 -25.04 38.19 15.88
C ALA A 414 -25.03 39.22 17.01
N THR A 415 -24.11 39.08 17.98
CA THR A 415 -24.03 39.97 19.19
C THR A 415 -22.83 40.90 19.18
N SER A 416 -21.83 40.67 18.30
CA SER A 416 -20.55 41.44 18.30
C SER A 416 -20.04 41.66 16.86
N PRO A 417 -20.25 42.84 16.26
CA PRO A 417 -19.96 43.09 14.82
C PRO A 417 -18.52 42.85 14.37
N GLY A 418 -17.52 42.98 15.23
CA GLY A 418 -16.08 42.71 14.91
C GLY A 418 -15.65 41.23 15.02
N PHE A 419 -16.51 40.39 15.57
CA PHE A 419 -16.16 38.99 15.89
C PHE A 419 -15.89 38.06 14.71
N PRO A 420 -16.50 38.20 13.51
CA PRO A 420 -16.22 37.33 12.37
C PRO A 420 -14.75 37.28 11.95
N TRP A 421 -14.02 38.37 12.02
CA TRP A 421 -12.61 38.43 11.65
C TRP A 421 -11.71 37.55 12.53
N SER A 422 -12.05 37.40 13.82
CA SER A 422 -11.31 36.50 14.72
C SER A 422 -11.41 35.03 14.29
N GLY A 423 -12.55 34.63 13.73
CA GLY A 423 -12.75 33.28 13.18
C GLY A 423 -11.91 33.01 11.94
N TYR A 424 -11.82 33.97 11.03
CA TYR A 424 -10.96 33.85 9.85
C TYR A 424 -9.47 33.84 10.23
N ALA A 425 -9.08 34.68 11.20
CA ALA A 425 -7.71 34.72 11.72
C ALA A 425 -7.32 33.37 12.36
N ALA A 426 -8.20 32.81 13.23
CA ALA A 426 -7.98 31.50 13.83
C ALA A 426 -7.86 30.38 12.77
N ALA A 427 -8.73 30.37 11.76
CA ALA A 427 -8.64 29.42 10.64
C ALA A 427 -7.32 29.56 9.87
N ALA A 428 -6.89 30.79 9.61
CA ALA A 428 -5.62 31.07 8.92
C ALA A 428 -4.41 30.57 9.74
N VAL A 429 -4.40 30.78 11.06
CA VAL A 429 -3.33 30.29 11.96
C VAL A 429 -3.28 28.76 11.97
N VAL A 430 -4.41 28.09 12.06
CA VAL A 430 -4.48 26.61 12.01
C VAL A 430 -3.95 26.09 10.68
N LEU A 431 -4.38 26.65 9.54
CA LEU A 431 -3.91 26.23 8.23
C LEU A 431 -2.42 26.53 8.02
N ALA A 432 -1.92 27.67 8.50
CA ALA A 432 -0.50 27.98 8.47
C ALA A 432 0.31 26.97 9.29
N GLY A 433 -0.16 26.61 10.47
CA GLY A 433 0.43 25.54 11.29
C GLY A 433 0.45 24.20 10.54
N CYS A 434 -0.65 23.81 9.90
CA CYS A 434 -0.70 22.61 9.06
C CYS A 434 0.33 22.67 7.91
N VAL A 435 0.43 23.77 7.20
CA VAL A 435 1.40 23.97 6.10
C VAL A 435 2.83 23.78 6.60
N VAL A 436 3.19 24.42 7.72
CA VAL A 436 4.54 24.30 8.30
C VAL A 436 4.83 22.86 8.69
N MET A 437 3.93 22.23 9.46
CA MET A 437 4.11 20.85 9.94
C MET A 437 4.15 19.85 8.80
N THR A 438 3.32 20.01 7.77
CA THR A 438 3.34 19.17 6.56
C THR A 438 4.65 19.33 5.79
N SER A 439 5.13 20.57 5.63
CA SER A 439 6.41 20.82 4.96
C SER A 439 7.60 20.22 5.72
N LEU A 440 7.57 20.23 7.05
CA LEU A 440 8.58 19.58 7.89
C LEU A 440 8.49 18.05 7.80
N GLN A 441 7.28 17.48 7.85
CA GLN A 441 7.07 16.04 7.76
C GLN A 441 7.52 15.50 6.39
N LEU A 442 7.28 16.20 5.29
CA LEU A 442 7.72 15.81 3.95
C LEU A 442 9.24 15.68 3.83
N ARG A 443 10.03 16.40 4.63
CA ARG A 443 11.50 16.29 4.63
C ARG A 443 11.98 14.91 5.07
N HIS A 444 11.21 14.20 5.90
CA HIS A 444 11.54 12.85 6.32
C HIS A 444 11.34 11.81 5.21
N TRP A 445 10.57 12.14 4.17
CA TRP A 445 10.25 11.26 3.04
C TRP A 445 11.20 11.37 1.85
N GLN A 446 12.32 12.10 1.97
CA GLN A 446 13.25 12.32 0.86
C GLN A 446 13.87 11.02 0.32
N ASN A 447 14.18 10.07 1.21
CA ASN A 447 14.74 8.77 0.88
C ASN A 447 14.57 7.79 2.06
N SER A 448 14.89 6.51 1.83
CA SER A 448 14.75 5.46 2.83
C SER A 448 15.49 5.74 4.14
N VAL A 449 16.69 6.32 4.07
CA VAL A 449 17.50 6.60 5.27
C VAL A 449 16.85 7.67 6.14
N THR A 450 16.46 8.82 5.55
CA THR A 450 15.81 9.90 6.32
C THR A 450 14.47 9.48 6.91
N LEU A 451 13.71 8.64 6.17
CA LEU A 451 12.45 8.08 6.65
C LEU A 451 12.67 7.17 7.85
N LEU A 452 13.58 6.20 7.73
CA LEU A 452 13.82 5.20 8.78
C LEU A 452 14.55 5.79 9.99
N GLN A 453 15.41 6.82 9.81
CA GLN A 453 15.94 7.60 10.92
C GLN A 453 14.80 8.27 11.72
N ARG A 454 13.76 8.80 11.04
CA ARG A 454 12.61 9.36 11.72
C ARG A 454 11.84 8.28 12.50
N VAL A 455 11.65 7.09 11.92
CA VAL A 455 11.02 5.96 12.63
C VAL A 455 11.79 5.61 13.90
N VAL A 456 13.12 5.46 13.82
CA VAL A 456 13.97 5.16 14.99
C VAL A 456 13.92 6.25 16.06
N GLN A 457 13.77 7.55 15.65
CA GLN A 457 13.60 8.65 16.60
C GLN A 457 12.25 8.60 17.34
N VAL A 458 11.18 8.25 16.64
CA VAL A 458 9.82 8.18 17.20
C VAL A 458 9.61 6.90 17.99
N GLU A 459 10.19 5.80 17.51
CA GLU A 459 10.07 4.44 18.06
C GLU A 459 11.46 3.87 18.41
N PRO A 460 12.17 4.42 19.40
CA PRO A 460 13.56 4.01 19.71
C PRO A 460 13.68 2.54 20.15
N GLY A 461 12.59 1.94 20.65
CA GLY A 461 12.49 0.53 21.02
C GLY A 461 12.16 -0.40 19.85
N SER A 462 12.01 0.09 18.62
CA SER A 462 11.70 -0.74 17.45
C SER A 462 12.98 -1.37 16.89
N TYR A 463 13.22 -2.66 17.18
CA TYR A 463 14.30 -3.42 16.57
C TYR A 463 14.15 -3.50 15.05
N MET A 464 12.91 -3.66 14.57
CA MET A 464 12.58 -3.72 13.14
C MET A 464 12.97 -2.44 12.40
N ALA A 465 12.66 -1.25 12.98
CA ALA A 465 13.04 0.03 12.39
C ALA A 465 14.55 0.17 12.27
N ARG A 466 15.31 -0.29 13.28
CA ARG A 466 16.77 -0.28 13.24
C ARG A 466 17.33 -1.21 12.18
N VAL A 467 16.80 -2.42 12.05
CA VAL A 467 17.22 -3.36 11.01
C VAL A 467 16.90 -2.81 9.62
N MET A 468 15.73 -2.22 9.42
CA MET A 468 15.38 -1.57 8.16
C MET A 468 16.28 -0.37 7.84
N LEU A 469 16.64 0.44 8.84
CA LEU A 469 17.61 1.53 8.68
C LEU A 469 19.00 0.97 8.31
N GLY A 470 19.42 -0.11 8.97
CA GLY A 470 20.64 -0.84 8.61
C GLY A 470 20.63 -1.29 7.13
N ASN A 471 19.51 -1.84 6.65
CA ASN A 471 19.34 -2.23 5.24
C ASN A 471 19.50 -1.03 4.29
N ALA A 472 18.84 0.10 4.60
CA ALA A 472 18.93 1.30 3.78
C ALA A 472 20.34 1.91 3.75
N LEU A 473 21.07 1.85 4.85
CA LEU A 473 22.48 2.26 4.94
C LEU A 473 23.39 1.30 4.17
N PHE A 474 23.14 -0.01 4.27
CA PHE A 474 23.88 -1.03 3.52
C PHE A 474 23.77 -0.83 2.01
N GLU A 475 22.57 -0.57 1.48
CA GLU A 475 22.36 -0.28 0.07
C GLU A 475 23.13 0.99 -0.39
N ARG A 476 23.31 1.95 0.49
CA ARG A 476 24.12 3.14 0.24
C ARG A 476 25.62 2.94 0.44
N ARG A 477 26.05 1.70 0.75
CA ARG A 477 27.44 1.36 1.10
C ARG A 477 27.97 2.07 2.35
N GLU A 478 27.10 2.54 3.22
CA GLU A 478 27.43 3.10 4.53
C GLU A 478 27.55 1.98 5.57
N LEU A 479 28.56 1.07 5.36
CA LEU A 479 28.68 -0.21 6.05
C LEU A 479 28.80 -0.07 7.58
N ASP A 480 29.60 0.88 8.08
CA ASP A 480 29.74 1.13 9.53
C ASP A 480 28.43 1.59 10.17
N GLY A 481 27.67 2.41 9.45
CA GLY A 481 26.35 2.84 9.86
C GLY A 481 25.37 1.66 9.95
N ALA A 482 25.37 0.81 8.91
CA ALA A 482 24.53 -0.38 8.85
C ALA A 482 24.80 -1.34 10.00
N LEU A 483 26.08 -1.64 10.29
CA LEU A 483 26.46 -2.51 11.39
C LEU A 483 25.98 -1.98 12.74
N ARG A 484 26.19 -0.69 13.03
CA ARG A 484 25.72 -0.07 14.28
C ARG A 484 24.22 -0.19 14.48
N GLU A 485 23.44 -0.01 13.41
CA GLU A 485 21.97 -0.11 13.51
C GLU A 485 21.52 -1.57 13.66
N TYR A 486 22.16 -2.54 12.98
CA TYR A 486 21.87 -3.96 13.20
C TYR A 486 22.17 -4.39 14.63
N GLU A 487 23.35 -4.03 15.15
CA GLU A 487 23.71 -4.32 16.54
C GLU A 487 22.76 -3.64 17.54
N ALA A 488 22.32 -2.42 17.26
CA ALA A 488 21.34 -1.73 18.09
C ALA A 488 19.97 -2.42 18.04
N GLY A 489 19.56 -2.97 16.90
CA GLY A 489 18.36 -3.81 16.75
C GLY A 489 18.49 -5.11 17.55
N LEU A 490 19.63 -5.79 17.44
CA LEU A 490 19.91 -7.04 18.16
C LEU A 490 20.00 -6.88 19.69
N ARG A 491 20.39 -5.70 20.19
CA ARG A 491 20.29 -5.39 21.62
C ARG A 491 18.86 -5.29 22.12
N LEU A 492 17.92 -4.90 21.25
CA LEU A 492 16.48 -4.83 21.56
C LEU A 492 15.78 -6.19 21.43
N GLN A 493 16.18 -6.98 20.42
CA GLN A 493 15.57 -8.28 20.09
C GLN A 493 16.68 -9.25 19.68
N SER A 494 17.23 -10.01 20.65
CA SER A 494 18.37 -10.90 20.44
C SER A 494 18.02 -12.24 19.76
N ASP A 495 16.75 -12.61 19.71
CA ASP A 495 16.24 -13.83 19.07
C ASP A 495 15.75 -13.61 17.62
N PHE A 496 16.23 -12.54 16.96
CA PHE A 496 15.88 -12.19 15.60
C PHE A 496 16.99 -12.62 14.61
N PRO A 497 16.86 -13.77 13.93
CA PRO A 497 17.93 -14.37 13.12
C PRO A 497 18.35 -13.50 11.93
N ASP A 498 17.41 -12.77 11.27
CA ASP A 498 17.73 -11.90 10.13
C ASP A 498 18.70 -10.76 10.53
N GLY A 499 18.53 -10.18 11.71
CA GLY A 499 19.45 -9.15 12.21
C GLY A 499 20.89 -9.66 12.41
N TRP A 500 21.02 -10.89 12.89
CA TRP A 500 22.32 -11.54 13.05
C TRP A 500 22.97 -11.85 11.70
N GLU A 501 22.22 -12.38 10.75
CA GLU A 501 22.69 -12.66 9.39
C GLU A 501 23.18 -11.40 8.71
N ARG A 502 22.37 -10.31 8.73
CA ARG A 502 22.71 -9.03 8.08
C ARG A 502 23.95 -8.38 8.69
N ALA A 503 24.11 -8.39 10.01
CA ALA A 503 25.33 -7.92 10.66
C ALA A 503 26.56 -8.71 10.19
N GLY A 504 26.43 -10.04 10.09
CA GLY A 504 27.48 -10.90 9.55
C GLY A 504 27.82 -10.59 8.09
N VAL A 505 26.82 -10.33 7.25
CA VAL A 505 27.02 -9.94 5.85
C VAL A 505 27.79 -8.63 5.74
N VAL A 506 27.44 -7.61 6.53
CA VAL A 506 28.17 -6.33 6.55
C VAL A 506 29.64 -6.55 6.88
N LEU A 507 29.95 -7.37 7.90
CA LEU A 507 31.33 -7.66 8.29
C LEU A 507 32.11 -8.39 7.17
N ILE A 508 31.45 -9.28 6.42
CA ILE A 508 32.03 -9.92 5.24
C ILE A 508 32.36 -8.87 4.16
N GLU A 509 31.45 -7.95 3.88
CA GLU A 509 31.65 -6.87 2.89
C GLU A 509 32.76 -5.89 3.33
N GLN A 510 32.95 -5.70 4.63
CA GLN A 510 34.07 -4.94 5.19
C GLN A 510 35.41 -5.67 5.12
N GLY A 511 35.47 -6.93 4.65
CA GLY A 511 36.67 -7.76 4.66
C GLY A 511 37.05 -8.30 6.04
N ARG A 512 36.11 -8.39 6.99
CA ARG A 512 36.26 -8.84 8.39
C ARG A 512 35.54 -10.18 8.63
N PRO A 513 35.83 -11.25 7.85
CA PRO A 513 35.11 -12.52 7.94
C PRO A 513 35.28 -13.24 9.28
N ALA A 514 36.40 -13.01 10.00
CA ALA A 514 36.60 -13.57 11.33
C ALA A 514 35.57 -13.06 12.35
N GLU A 515 35.24 -11.78 12.28
CA GLU A 515 34.27 -11.16 13.16
C GLU A 515 32.82 -11.46 12.73
N ALA A 516 32.59 -11.80 11.46
CA ALA A 516 31.26 -12.20 10.95
C ALA A 516 30.80 -13.56 11.51
N LEU A 517 31.74 -14.48 11.81
CA LEU A 517 31.41 -15.85 12.20
C LEU A 517 30.51 -15.97 13.43
N PRO A 518 30.74 -15.29 14.56
CA PRO A 518 29.85 -15.39 15.71
C PRO A 518 28.43 -14.92 15.40
N TYR A 519 28.28 -13.91 14.56
CA TYR A 519 26.96 -13.41 14.11
C TYR A 519 26.25 -14.45 13.25
N LEU A 520 26.91 -14.99 12.23
CA LEU A 520 26.33 -15.98 11.33
C LEU A 520 26.02 -17.31 12.01
N ARG A 521 26.88 -17.75 12.97
CA ARG A 521 26.58 -18.91 13.80
C ARG A 521 25.32 -18.70 14.64
N LYS A 522 25.17 -17.49 15.22
CA LYS A 522 23.96 -17.17 15.98
C LYS A 522 22.71 -17.14 15.12
N ALA A 523 22.79 -16.63 13.89
CA ALA A 523 21.70 -16.68 12.92
C ALA A 523 21.28 -18.13 12.61
N VAL A 524 22.23 -19.02 12.36
CA VAL A 524 22.00 -20.46 12.11
C VAL A 524 21.48 -21.17 13.37
N GLU A 525 21.98 -20.84 14.57
CA GLU A 525 21.47 -21.41 15.84
C GLU A 525 19.98 -21.07 16.03
N LEU A 526 19.58 -19.83 15.75
CA LEU A 526 18.21 -19.37 15.88
C LEU A 526 17.28 -19.89 14.76
N ALA A 527 17.82 -20.10 13.57
CA ALA A 527 17.08 -20.57 12.41
C ALA A 527 17.87 -21.64 11.62
N PRO A 528 17.98 -22.88 12.15
CA PRO A 528 18.81 -23.94 11.54
C PRO A 528 18.38 -24.34 10.12
N ALA A 529 17.07 -24.22 9.84
CA ALA A 529 16.50 -24.56 8.55
C ALA A 529 16.52 -23.40 7.53
N TRP A 530 17.24 -22.31 7.82
CA TRP A 530 17.32 -21.15 6.90
C TRP A 530 18.52 -21.28 5.95
N PRO A 531 18.29 -21.60 4.65
CA PRO A 531 19.37 -21.87 3.70
C PRO A 531 20.33 -20.70 3.50
N GLU A 532 19.83 -19.45 3.49
CA GLU A 532 20.66 -18.28 3.27
C GLU A 532 21.64 -18.04 4.41
N ALA A 533 21.24 -18.25 5.67
CA ALA A 533 22.13 -18.15 6.83
C ALA A 533 23.25 -19.22 6.77
N GLN A 534 22.90 -20.46 6.38
CA GLN A 534 23.88 -21.53 6.16
C GLN A 534 24.88 -21.19 5.05
N ARG A 535 24.38 -20.64 3.93
CA ARG A 535 25.22 -20.19 2.81
C ARG A 535 26.19 -19.09 3.24
N ARG A 536 25.74 -18.09 3.99
CA ARG A 536 26.59 -17.00 4.49
C ARG A 536 27.64 -17.50 5.46
N LEU A 537 27.28 -18.43 6.32
CA LEU A 537 28.23 -19.07 7.25
C LEU A 537 29.32 -19.84 6.49
N ALA A 538 28.92 -20.65 5.50
CA ALA A 538 29.86 -21.38 4.65
C ALA A 538 30.81 -20.42 3.90
N LEU A 539 30.29 -19.32 3.32
CA LEU A 539 31.09 -18.30 2.66
C LEU A 539 32.10 -17.62 3.61
N ALA A 540 31.71 -17.34 4.87
CA ALA A 540 32.58 -16.76 5.86
C ALA A 540 33.72 -17.71 6.24
N TRP A 541 33.44 -19.03 6.36
CA TRP A 541 34.44 -20.05 6.56
C TRP A 541 35.46 -20.12 5.41
N LEU A 542 34.96 -20.10 4.15
CA LEU A 542 35.82 -20.12 2.96
C LEU A 542 36.76 -18.92 2.91
N ARG A 543 36.24 -17.71 3.17
CA ARG A 543 37.07 -16.50 3.17
C ARG A 543 38.15 -16.49 4.24
N GLN A 544 38.07 -17.38 5.23
CA GLN A 544 39.13 -17.64 6.22
C GLN A 544 40.03 -18.84 5.89
N GLY A 545 39.81 -19.49 4.76
CA GLY A 545 40.55 -20.70 4.37
C GLY A 545 40.12 -21.96 5.14
N ARG A 546 39.01 -21.90 5.89
CA ARG A 546 38.51 -23.05 6.69
C ARG A 546 37.56 -23.90 5.83
N THR A 547 38.16 -24.64 4.91
CA THR A 547 37.44 -25.39 3.89
C THR A 547 36.59 -26.54 4.43
N ASN A 548 37.03 -27.21 5.50
CA ASN A 548 36.28 -28.35 6.06
C ASN A 548 34.98 -27.90 6.70
N GLU A 549 34.99 -26.83 7.49
CA GLU A 549 33.80 -26.28 8.13
C GLU A 549 32.83 -25.66 7.09
N ALA A 550 33.38 -25.09 6.02
CA ALA A 550 32.55 -24.63 4.91
C ALA A 550 31.86 -25.81 4.19
N LEU A 551 32.56 -26.92 4.01
CA LEU A 551 31.98 -28.12 3.42
C LEU A 551 30.84 -28.69 4.26
N ASP A 552 31.01 -28.79 5.60
CA ASP A 552 29.93 -29.22 6.50
C ASP A 552 28.69 -28.33 6.41
N ALA A 553 28.90 -27.00 6.34
CA ALA A 553 27.78 -26.07 6.14
C ALA A 553 27.10 -26.21 4.77
N TYR A 554 27.86 -26.48 3.69
CA TYR A 554 27.28 -26.77 2.37
C TYR A 554 26.55 -28.11 2.32
N GLN A 555 27.03 -29.14 3.02
CA GLN A 555 26.32 -30.42 3.14
C GLN A 555 24.98 -30.24 3.87
N THR A 556 24.97 -29.45 4.95
CA THR A 556 23.73 -29.08 5.63
C THR A 556 22.80 -28.33 4.70
N LEU A 557 23.33 -27.34 3.95
CA LEU A 557 22.56 -26.59 2.96
C LEU A 557 21.91 -27.51 1.90
N ALA A 558 22.67 -28.53 1.41
CA ALA A 558 22.16 -29.48 0.43
C ALA A 558 20.95 -30.28 0.95
N THR A 559 20.86 -30.54 2.25
CA THR A 559 19.70 -31.21 2.87
C THR A 559 18.48 -30.28 3.04
N LEU A 560 18.70 -28.97 3.11
CA LEU A 560 17.64 -27.96 3.28
C LEU A 560 17.01 -27.54 1.96
N MET A 561 17.73 -27.70 0.84
CA MET A 561 17.25 -27.28 -0.47
C MET A 561 16.25 -28.30 -1.06
N PRO A 562 15.15 -27.81 -1.67
CA PRO A 562 14.15 -28.71 -2.27
C PRO A 562 14.75 -29.51 -3.43
N ALA A 563 14.39 -30.79 -3.53
CA ALA A 563 14.77 -31.70 -4.62
C ALA A 563 13.98 -31.40 -5.92
N THR A 564 13.88 -30.12 -6.29
CA THR A 564 13.27 -29.62 -7.53
C THR A 564 14.37 -29.11 -8.47
N ALA A 565 14.07 -28.98 -9.75
CA ALA A 565 15.04 -28.43 -10.71
C ALA A 565 15.53 -27.02 -10.29
N GLY A 566 14.63 -26.18 -9.80
CA GLY A 566 14.97 -24.84 -9.26
C GLY A 566 15.86 -24.93 -8.03
N GLY A 567 15.50 -25.73 -7.03
CA GLY A 567 16.29 -25.92 -5.82
C GLY A 567 17.68 -26.48 -6.10
N GLN A 568 17.82 -27.44 -7.02
CA GLN A 568 19.13 -27.99 -7.44
C GLN A 568 19.99 -26.95 -8.16
N ARG A 569 19.39 -26.10 -9.02
CA ARG A 569 20.12 -24.97 -9.62
C ARG A 569 20.62 -23.98 -8.57
N ASP A 570 19.75 -23.57 -7.64
CA ASP A 570 20.10 -22.59 -6.57
C ASP A 570 21.22 -23.15 -5.69
N LEU A 571 21.16 -24.43 -5.32
CA LEU A 571 22.24 -25.12 -4.60
C LEU A 571 23.54 -25.13 -5.40
N ALA A 572 23.46 -25.41 -6.71
CA ALA A 572 24.62 -25.41 -7.60
C ALA A 572 25.28 -24.02 -7.69
N ASP A 573 24.46 -22.97 -7.81
CA ASP A 573 24.95 -21.57 -7.80
C ASP A 573 25.70 -21.26 -6.51
N MET A 574 25.16 -21.63 -5.35
CA MET A 574 25.77 -21.43 -4.04
C MET A 574 27.07 -22.24 -3.88
N LEU A 575 27.11 -23.47 -4.33
CA LEU A 575 28.30 -24.32 -4.32
C LEU A 575 29.42 -23.77 -5.25
N ALA A 576 29.03 -23.22 -6.41
CA ALA A 576 29.96 -22.59 -7.33
C ALA A 576 30.59 -21.32 -6.72
N GLU A 577 29.82 -20.47 -6.07
CA GLU A 577 30.32 -19.33 -5.29
C GLU A 577 31.29 -19.79 -4.19
N GLY A 578 30.99 -20.91 -3.55
CA GLY A 578 31.82 -21.55 -2.54
C GLY A 578 33.03 -22.31 -3.07
N HIS A 579 33.35 -22.22 -4.37
CA HIS A 579 34.41 -22.94 -5.04
C HIS A 579 34.33 -24.49 -4.94
N GLN A 580 33.13 -25.02 -4.60
CA GLN A 580 32.84 -26.47 -4.57
C GLN A 580 32.37 -26.93 -5.98
N PHE A 581 33.27 -26.78 -6.98
CA PHE A 581 32.91 -26.91 -8.39
C PHE A 581 32.43 -28.31 -8.79
N GLU A 582 32.97 -29.39 -8.18
CA GLU A 582 32.53 -30.73 -8.45
C GLU A 582 31.07 -30.97 -8.08
N GLN A 583 30.72 -30.54 -6.85
CA GLN A 583 29.35 -30.65 -6.33
C GLN A 583 28.41 -29.73 -7.11
N ALA A 584 28.85 -28.49 -7.46
CA ALA A 584 28.06 -27.57 -8.28
C ALA A 584 27.69 -28.18 -9.64
N VAL A 585 28.68 -28.79 -10.33
CA VAL A 585 28.43 -29.49 -11.61
C VAL A 585 27.43 -30.64 -11.46
N HIS A 586 27.55 -31.40 -10.36
CA HIS A 586 26.60 -32.49 -10.07
C HIS A 586 25.18 -31.94 -9.90
N CYS A 587 24.98 -30.92 -9.10
CA CYS A 587 23.67 -30.29 -8.85
C CYS A 587 23.07 -29.64 -10.12
N TYR A 588 23.89 -28.96 -10.94
CA TYR A 588 23.40 -28.46 -12.24
C TYR A 588 22.93 -29.59 -13.15
N LYS A 589 23.69 -30.70 -13.25
CA LYS A 589 23.29 -31.85 -14.04
C LYS A 589 21.99 -32.49 -13.51
N GLU A 590 21.84 -32.55 -12.20
CA GLU A 590 20.60 -33.02 -11.58
C GLU A 590 19.42 -32.07 -11.85
N ALA A 591 19.63 -30.76 -11.82
CA ALA A 591 18.63 -29.78 -12.22
C ALA A 591 18.16 -29.99 -13.69
N LEU A 592 19.13 -30.27 -14.59
CA LEU A 592 18.82 -30.54 -15.99
C LEU A 592 18.22 -31.93 -16.22
N ARG A 593 18.50 -32.90 -15.36
CA ARG A 593 17.82 -34.20 -15.36
C ARG A 593 16.36 -34.08 -15.01
N LEU A 594 16.03 -33.21 -14.00
CA LEU A 594 14.67 -32.95 -13.53
C LEU A 594 13.90 -32.07 -14.54
N LYS A 595 14.56 -31.12 -15.19
CA LYS A 595 14.00 -30.24 -16.20
C LYS A 595 14.98 -30.03 -17.36
N PRO A 596 14.89 -30.85 -18.44
CA PRO A 596 15.84 -30.82 -19.54
C PRO A 596 15.90 -29.51 -20.34
N ASP A 597 14.84 -28.69 -20.28
CA ASP A 597 14.72 -27.39 -20.97
C ASP A 597 14.95 -26.19 -20.00
N PHE A 598 15.70 -26.41 -18.92
CA PHE A 598 15.97 -25.37 -17.93
C PHE A 598 17.13 -24.46 -18.38
N ASP A 599 16.80 -23.42 -19.15
CA ASP A 599 17.73 -22.47 -19.75
C ASP A 599 18.71 -21.81 -18.76
N ALA A 600 18.24 -21.41 -17.58
CA ALA A 600 19.09 -20.82 -16.54
C ALA A 600 20.13 -21.82 -16.01
N ALA A 601 19.77 -23.08 -15.75
CA ALA A 601 20.72 -24.09 -15.32
C ALA A 601 21.74 -24.45 -16.42
N MET A 602 21.30 -24.52 -17.69
CA MET A 602 22.19 -24.68 -18.85
C MET A 602 23.20 -23.54 -18.92
N ASN A 603 22.74 -22.30 -18.82
CA ASN A 603 23.60 -21.12 -18.86
C ASN A 603 24.66 -21.13 -17.75
N ASN A 604 24.25 -21.40 -16.51
CA ASN A 604 25.14 -21.33 -15.35
C ASN A 604 26.18 -22.47 -15.39
N LEU A 605 25.76 -23.67 -15.77
CA LEU A 605 26.71 -24.79 -16.01
C LEU A 605 27.66 -24.46 -17.17
N ALA A 606 27.17 -23.86 -18.24
CA ALA A 606 28.00 -23.46 -19.38
C ALA A 606 29.05 -22.43 -18.98
N MET A 607 28.68 -21.42 -18.19
CA MET A 607 29.60 -20.42 -17.67
C MET A 607 30.66 -21.06 -16.76
N LEU A 608 30.28 -21.96 -15.86
CA LEU A 608 31.22 -22.71 -15.05
C LEU A 608 32.21 -23.53 -15.92
N ARG A 609 31.70 -24.25 -16.91
CA ARG A 609 32.49 -25.02 -17.85
C ARG A 609 33.42 -24.18 -18.75
N ALA A 610 33.04 -22.91 -19.01
CA ALA A 610 33.85 -21.99 -19.82
C ALA A 610 34.91 -21.23 -19.00
N SER A 611 34.63 -20.85 -17.76
CA SER A 611 35.44 -19.87 -17.04
C SER A 611 35.96 -20.33 -15.68
N CYS A 612 35.72 -21.59 -15.26
CA CYS A 612 36.18 -22.09 -13.97
C CYS A 612 37.69 -21.86 -13.78
N PRO A 613 38.15 -21.29 -12.65
CA PRO A 613 39.59 -21.15 -12.40
C PRO A 613 40.37 -22.48 -12.43
N GLN A 614 39.75 -23.59 -11.98
CA GLN A 614 40.34 -24.91 -11.98
C GLN A 614 40.16 -25.58 -13.35
N ALA A 615 41.29 -25.87 -14.03
CA ALA A 615 41.31 -26.39 -15.37
C ALA A 615 40.52 -27.70 -15.57
N GLN A 616 40.50 -28.55 -14.56
CA GLN A 616 39.84 -29.86 -14.58
C GLN A 616 38.32 -29.78 -14.73
N PHE A 617 37.69 -28.65 -14.37
CA PHE A 617 36.24 -28.43 -14.53
C PHE A 617 35.89 -27.71 -15.82
N ARG A 618 36.88 -27.23 -16.59
CA ARG A 618 36.62 -26.57 -17.88
C ARG A 618 36.37 -27.57 -18.97
N ASN A 619 35.42 -27.27 -19.82
CA ASN A 619 35.10 -28.05 -21.01
C ASN A 619 34.42 -27.15 -22.04
N GLY A 620 35.20 -26.58 -22.94
CA GLY A 620 34.69 -25.63 -23.93
C GLY A 620 33.64 -26.25 -24.86
N ALA A 621 33.78 -27.55 -25.22
CA ALA A 621 32.79 -28.22 -26.08
C ALA A 621 31.42 -28.37 -25.36
N GLU A 622 31.39 -28.85 -24.11
CA GLU A 622 30.19 -28.97 -23.30
C GLU A 622 29.59 -27.58 -23.05
N ALA A 623 30.44 -26.57 -22.76
CA ALA A 623 29.99 -25.19 -22.54
C ALA A 623 29.28 -24.62 -23.77
N VAL A 624 29.81 -24.81 -24.98
CA VAL A 624 29.19 -24.33 -26.20
C VAL A 624 27.83 -24.98 -26.42
N GLN A 625 27.72 -26.30 -26.25
CA GLN A 625 26.45 -27.02 -26.43
C GLN A 625 25.37 -26.51 -25.49
N LEU A 626 25.68 -26.33 -24.22
CA LEU A 626 24.78 -25.84 -23.20
C LEU A 626 24.36 -24.37 -23.41
N ALA A 627 25.34 -23.50 -23.71
CA ALA A 627 25.09 -22.10 -23.97
C ALA A 627 24.28 -21.85 -25.25
N GLU A 628 24.54 -22.59 -26.32
CA GLU A 628 23.72 -22.56 -27.54
C GLU A 628 22.29 -23.00 -27.26
N ALA A 629 22.08 -24.05 -26.44
CA ALA A 629 20.75 -24.49 -26.03
C ALA A 629 20.01 -23.43 -25.25
N ALA A 630 20.66 -22.80 -24.22
CA ALA A 630 20.09 -21.72 -23.45
C ALA A 630 19.73 -20.51 -24.33
N CYS A 631 20.60 -20.11 -25.25
CA CYS A 631 20.33 -19.03 -26.19
C CYS A 631 19.17 -19.34 -27.15
N ARG A 632 19.03 -20.59 -27.62
CA ARG A 632 17.85 -20.98 -28.42
C ARG A 632 16.55 -20.86 -27.65
N LEU A 633 16.51 -21.34 -26.41
CA LEU A 633 15.33 -21.27 -25.55
C LEU A 633 14.91 -19.82 -25.25
N SER A 634 15.88 -18.92 -25.03
CA SER A 634 15.64 -17.49 -24.80
C SER A 634 15.40 -16.67 -26.09
N GLY A 635 15.44 -17.30 -27.29
CA GLY A 635 15.33 -16.62 -28.57
C GLY A 635 16.44 -15.58 -28.80
N ARG A 636 17.64 -15.76 -28.18
CA ARG A 636 18.80 -14.84 -28.21
C ARG A 636 18.51 -13.43 -27.71
N ARG A 637 17.51 -13.28 -26.83
CA ARG A 637 17.11 -11.98 -26.27
C ARG A 637 17.71 -11.70 -24.90
N ASN A 638 18.38 -12.69 -24.29
CA ASN A 638 19.00 -12.54 -22.98
C ASN A 638 20.49 -12.20 -23.14
N PRO A 639 20.92 -10.96 -22.79
CA PRO A 639 22.31 -10.54 -22.99
C PRO A 639 23.32 -11.30 -22.10
N SER A 640 22.88 -11.79 -20.93
CA SER A 640 23.71 -12.63 -20.07
C SER A 640 24.02 -14.00 -20.75
N PHE A 641 23.01 -14.62 -21.38
CA PHE A 641 23.18 -15.89 -22.05
C PHE A 641 24.10 -15.77 -23.29
N LEU A 642 23.98 -14.66 -24.01
CA LEU A 642 24.91 -14.36 -25.13
C LEU A 642 26.34 -14.14 -24.61
N GLY A 643 26.51 -13.48 -23.47
CA GLY A 643 27.80 -13.33 -22.81
C GLY A 643 28.43 -14.67 -22.43
N THR A 644 27.63 -15.57 -21.87
CA THR A 644 28.06 -16.94 -21.55
C THR A 644 28.45 -17.74 -22.82
N LEU A 645 27.67 -17.62 -23.88
CA LEU A 645 27.98 -18.28 -25.18
C LEU A 645 29.29 -17.77 -25.74
N ALA A 646 29.55 -16.47 -25.69
CA ALA A 646 30.83 -15.90 -26.12
C ALA A 646 32.00 -16.43 -25.29
N ALA A 647 31.85 -16.55 -23.97
CA ALA A 647 32.87 -17.15 -23.08
C ALA A 647 33.10 -18.63 -23.45
N ALA A 648 32.05 -19.39 -23.75
CA ALA A 648 32.13 -20.78 -24.16
C ALA A 648 32.88 -20.94 -25.48
N TYR A 649 32.62 -20.10 -26.50
CA TYR A 649 33.38 -20.09 -27.74
C TYR A 649 34.86 -19.75 -27.50
N ALA A 650 35.16 -18.77 -26.65
CA ALA A 650 36.54 -18.42 -26.31
C ALA A 650 37.30 -19.58 -25.64
N GLU A 651 36.67 -20.32 -24.72
CA GLU A 651 37.27 -21.51 -24.09
C GLU A 651 37.45 -22.65 -25.08
N ALA A 652 36.57 -22.77 -26.08
CA ALA A 652 36.72 -23.72 -27.17
C ALA A 652 37.72 -23.27 -28.23
N GLY A 653 38.47 -22.18 -28.08
CA GLY A 653 39.43 -21.62 -29.02
C GLY A 653 38.80 -20.90 -30.23
N ARG A 654 37.50 -20.72 -30.27
CA ARG A 654 36.72 -20.10 -31.37
C ARG A 654 36.58 -18.57 -31.14
N PHE A 655 37.71 -17.85 -31.10
CA PHE A 655 37.74 -16.43 -30.74
C PHE A 655 36.95 -15.53 -31.70
N GLY A 656 36.89 -15.86 -33.01
CA GLY A 656 36.09 -15.13 -33.99
C GLY A 656 34.60 -15.16 -33.67
N ASP A 657 34.08 -16.33 -33.29
CA ASP A 657 32.69 -16.51 -32.88
C ASP A 657 32.43 -15.83 -31.54
N ALA A 658 33.39 -15.88 -30.60
CA ALA A 658 33.33 -15.23 -29.30
C ALA A 658 33.19 -13.71 -29.43
N VAL A 659 34.03 -13.07 -30.28
CA VAL A 659 33.98 -11.62 -30.52
C VAL A 659 32.62 -11.21 -31.11
N LYS A 660 32.16 -11.92 -32.16
CA LYS A 660 30.88 -11.66 -32.82
C LYS A 660 29.69 -11.77 -31.82
N THR A 661 29.67 -12.83 -31.03
CA THR A 661 28.60 -13.07 -30.06
C THR A 661 28.62 -12.06 -28.91
N MET A 662 29.82 -11.62 -28.48
CA MET A 662 29.91 -10.58 -27.43
C MET A 662 29.47 -9.21 -27.95
N GLN A 663 29.73 -8.87 -29.20
CA GLN A 663 29.16 -7.64 -29.81
C GLN A 663 27.64 -7.69 -29.89
N GLU A 664 27.07 -8.87 -30.22
CA GLU A 664 25.61 -9.06 -30.14
C GLU A 664 25.09 -8.90 -28.72
N ALA A 665 25.76 -9.46 -27.70
CA ALA A 665 25.40 -9.32 -26.30
C ALA A 665 25.37 -7.86 -25.84
N LEU A 666 26.38 -7.07 -26.24
CA LEU A 666 26.45 -5.63 -25.95
C LEU A 666 25.28 -4.87 -26.60
N ALA A 667 24.98 -5.12 -27.86
CA ALA A 667 23.87 -4.49 -28.57
C ALA A 667 22.52 -4.80 -27.89
N VAL A 668 22.34 -6.07 -27.48
CA VAL A 668 21.11 -6.45 -26.72
C VAL A 668 21.07 -5.81 -25.36
N SER A 669 22.20 -5.68 -24.64
CA SER A 669 22.27 -5.00 -23.34
C SER A 669 21.89 -3.52 -23.43
N GLU A 670 22.36 -2.83 -24.47
CA GLU A 670 22.03 -1.43 -24.74
C GLU A 670 20.53 -1.26 -25.07
N ALA A 671 20.01 -2.13 -25.96
CA ALA A 671 18.63 -2.09 -26.40
C ALA A 671 17.63 -2.43 -25.27
N SER A 672 17.98 -3.37 -24.38
CA SER A 672 17.16 -3.80 -23.24
C SER A 672 17.31 -2.93 -22.00
N GLY A 673 18.25 -1.96 -22.01
CA GLY A 673 18.52 -1.10 -20.86
C GLY A 673 19.28 -1.76 -19.70
N THR A 674 19.86 -2.96 -19.90
CA THR A 674 20.66 -3.70 -18.91
C THR A 674 22.10 -3.17 -18.86
N LYS A 675 22.25 -1.88 -18.57
CA LYS A 675 23.55 -1.16 -18.59
C LYS A 675 24.57 -1.72 -17.60
N GLU A 676 24.12 -2.42 -16.58
CA GLU A 676 24.97 -3.05 -15.56
C GLU A 676 25.89 -4.12 -16.12
N LEU A 677 25.49 -4.80 -17.21
CA LEU A 677 26.30 -5.83 -17.87
C LEU A 677 27.36 -5.27 -18.80
N VAL A 678 27.20 -4.04 -19.30
CA VAL A 678 28.08 -3.45 -20.31
C VAL A 678 29.55 -3.42 -19.89
N PRO A 679 29.93 -3.01 -18.66
CA PRO A 679 31.35 -2.96 -18.29
C PRO A 679 32.04 -4.33 -18.35
N ILE A 680 31.39 -5.38 -17.84
CA ILE A 680 31.97 -6.73 -17.87
C ILE A 680 32.00 -7.31 -19.28
N GLN A 681 30.96 -7.08 -20.08
CA GLN A 681 30.90 -7.53 -21.48
C GLN A 681 31.97 -6.85 -22.33
N THR A 682 32.24 -5.56 -22.11
CA THR A 682 33.32 -4.83 -22.79
C THR A 682 34.69 -5.43 -22.46
N ARG A 683 34.94 -5.69 -21.19
CA ARG A 683 36.20 -6.33 -20.73
C ARG A 683 36.34 -7.72 -21.34
N MET A 684 35.27 -8.50 -21.40
CA MET A 684 35.28 -9.82 -22.03
C MET A 684 35.58 -9.71 -23.53
N LEU A 685 35.02 -8.74 -24.25
CA LEU A 685 35.27 -8.47 -25.66
C LEU A 685 36.74 -8.16 -25.92
N GLU A 686 37.38 -7.33 -25.11
CA GLU A 686 38.81 -7.00 -25.20
C GLU A 686 39.69 -8.25 -25.05
N LEU A 687 39.35 -9.13 -24.08
CA LEU A 687 40.07 -10.39 -23.89
C LEU A 687 39.92 -11.31 -25.11
N PHE A 688 38.72 -11.45 -25.65
CA PHE A 688 38.48 -12.31 -26.83
C PHE A 688 39.14 -11.77 -28.07
N GLN A 689 39.21 -10.44 -28.28
CA GLN A 689 39.97 -9.82 -29.38
C GLN A 689 41.47 -10.07 -29.24
N ALA A 690 41.98 -10.17 -28.00
CA ALA A 690 43.37 -10.51 -27.71
C ALA A 690 43.64 -12.04 -27.75
N GLY A 691 42.68 -12.87 -28.17
CA GLY A 691 42.82 -14.32 -28.24
C GLY A 691 42.93 -14.99 -26.85
N LYS A 692 42.40 -14.36 -25.79
CA LYS A 692 42.44 -14.83 -24.43
C LYS A 692 41.04 -15.18 -23.91
N PRO A 693 40.84 -16.34 -23.29
CA PRO A 693 39.57 -16.69 -22.69
C PRO A 693 39.35 -15.89 -21.40
N PHE A 694 38.09 -15.76 -21.01
CA PHE A 694 37.69 -15.13 -19.73
C PHE A 694 37.96 -16.10 -18.57
N ARG A 695 38.60 -15.58 -17.52
CA ARG A 695 38.93 -16.35 -16.29
C ARG A 695 38.51 -15.63 -15.04
#